data_ba7ddffefeb81f352d5e9b1425b3dffd
#
_entry.id   ba7ddffefeb81f352d5e9b1425b3dffd
#
_cell.length_a   1.000
_cell.length_b   1.000
_cell.length_c   1.000
_cell.angle_alpha   90.00
_cell.angle_beta   90.00
_cell.angle_gamma   90.00
#
_symmetry.space_group_name_H-M   'P 1'
#
loop_
_entity.id
_entity.type
_entity.pdbx_description
1 polymer ?
#
loop_
_entity_poly.entity_id
_entity_poly.type
_entity_poly.pdbx_seq_one_letter_code
_entity_poly.pdbx_strand_id
1 'polypeptide(L)'
;AKPRPLKALLVAGGCCHDYAGQHEILRRGIEARAQVQVDVIWTDDKSVNPPLPLYEKDDWARGYDIILHDECAAGMRDPKVLERILKVHETLPSLHLHCAMHSFRTGGDAWFKHLGLQSSAHGPQEPIAIRLVDPAHPITATLRDWTTIREELYNNVNLLGAHPLAMGRQLVKLKDGSQRTEDAVVAWTHERQGVRSFSTSLGHNSATVSDPRYLELVTRGLLWACKALDAEHLQAFSGQSQVSFVKAKPVEAVQPPPAPKNALGVKATASSEERGKSNFAWRAVDGDLNTRWCAANPSYPQWLQLELDQARELTGIETHWESQGTYRHRIEGSLDGKTWRLLVDASQTQDKTPYRHRLAAKEKVRLLRVHALGKSSGGWASIREVVLQGAGLPALAPKLSEADKKEQAKNSGPYANQGNVPPSIVKLSAQQEAEILRDVKIAKGFEVSLFAPANAANYPVFVAAATNGTLYVSSDGNGSLGRNPKRGRILRLRDLDGDGRADESKVFAEVDSPRGLVWDQDRLYLVHPPHLSEFIDADGDGRAEKQNILVRDLAFGFKDRPADHTTNGLSLGLDGKLYVAGGDFGFLQATGSDGKTLQHRGGGVIRLNTDGSGLEIYSTGTRNILEVAVSPRLDLFARDNTNDGGGWNVRFHHFTGLDDHGYPRLYKNFSDEAIAPLADYGGGSGCGAVYLDEPGFGAWNDAALTADWGSGALWHHQVRAKGASFEETREPEPLVRLTRPTDGDVDGLSRLYVASWKGATFNWEGPDVGYIVQLRPKGYKPPPLPDFTKLDEQQLLSELQGPSQRRRLEAMRQLQRRGANSAKAGAQWLAKSQAQADTAQRAWARRLEQGCSADEVLRALGHEDAVLRHMAIRAAARDGLQQRLLSLLDDGESASSPATTSATRALALIHKPEVVSGLIERLQSCPAGPKREAMIAALCRLHFKEGNWKGESWGTRPDTRGPYYQPEPWSESPRIAEAIKALLAKADANEAAFWVREINRNRIQSSEAQGRILALASKD
;
A
#
# COMPACT_ATOMS: atom_id res chain seq x y z
N ALA A 1 -17.37 0.43 56.49
CA ALA A 1 -16.51 1.59 56.28
C ALA A 1 -16.58 1.94 54.79
N LYS A 2 -16.70 3.24 54.46
CA LYS A 2 -16.65 3.65 53.04
C LYS A 2 -15.32 3.18 52.44
N PRO A 3 -15.32 2.67 51.23
CA PRO A 3 -14.06 2.28 50.57
C PRO A 3 -13.16 3.51 50.38
N ARG A 4 -11.87 3.29 50.36
CA ARG A 4 -10.92 4.33 49.99
C ARG A 4 -11.28 4.86 48.60
N PRO A 5 -11.36 6.18 48.40
CA PRO A 5 -11.52 6.70 47.04
C PRO A 5 -10.39 6.22 46.11
N LEU A 6 -10.73 5.78 44.90
CA LEU A 6 -9.75 5.54 43.87
C LEU A 6 -9.15 6.87 43.43
N LYS A 7 -7.85 6.86 43.10
CA LYS A 7 -7.15 8.02 42.55
C LYS A 7 -6.93 7.84 41.03
N ALA A 8 -7.59 8.69 40.26
CA ALA A 8 -7.45 8.73 38.81
C ALA A 8 -6.65 9.97 38.38
N LEU A 9 -5.75 9.82 37.42
CA LEU A 9 -5.10 10.92 36.73
C LEU A 9 -5.69 11.07 35.33
N LEU A 10 -6.30 12.20 35.04
CA LEU A 10 -6.77 12.59 33.70
C LEU A 10 -5.72 13.47 33.05
N VAL A 11 -5.20 13.02 31.91
CA VAL A 11 -4.27 13.79 31.05
C VAL A 11 -5.02 14.27 29.82
N ALA A 12 -5.03 15.58 29.55
CA ALA A 12 -5.78 16.17 28.44
C ALA A 12 -5.01 17.30 27.75
N GLY A 13 -5.28 17.51 26.46
CA GLY A 13 -4.68 18.58 25.67
C GLY A 13 -4.32 18.19 24.25
N GLY A 14 -3.90 19.15 23.45
CA GLY A 14 -3.54 18.95 22.05
C GLY A 14 -4.55 19.54 21.07
N CYS A 15 -4.48 19.12 19.79
CA CYS A 15 -5.29 19.71 18.73
C CYS A 15 -6.79 19.32 18.83
N CYS A 16 -7.58 20.10 18.15
CA CYS A 16 -8.87 19.72 17.57
C CYS A 16 -10.08 19.71 18.52
N HIS A 17 -9.89 19.68 19.84
CA HIS A 17 -10.99 19.56 20.82
C HIS A 17 -10.98 20.67 21.87
N ASP A 18 -12.10 20.82 22.61
CA ASP A 18 -12.25 21.76 23.71
C ASP A 18 -11.79 21.16 25.03
N TYR A 19 -10.50 20.84 25.14
CA TYR A 19 -9.93 20.25 26.37
C TYR A 19 -10.09 21.16 27.59
N ALA A 20 -10.17 22.47 27.40
CA ALA A 20 -10.42 23.41 28.50
C ALA A 20 -11.78 23.20 29.16
N GLY A 21 -12.80 22.85 28.39
CA GLY A 21 -14.12 22.48 28.93
C GLY A 21 -14.22 20.99 29.26
N GLN A 22 -13.70 20.13 28.42
CA GLN A 22 -13.91 18.68 28.53
C GLN A 22 -13.27 18.07 29.78
N HIS A 23 -12.04 18.49 30.14
CA HIS A 23 -11.40 17.96 31.35
C HIS A 23 -12.23 18.22 32.62
N GLU A 24 -12.89 19.38 32.73
CA GLU A 24 -13.71 19.72 33.88
C GLU A 24 -15.06 18.95 33.87
N ILE A 25 -15.66 18.75 32.68
CA ILE A 25 -16.88 17.94 32.52
C ILE A 25 -16.59 16.50 32.95
N LEU A 26 -15.48 15.91 32.48
CA LEU A 26 -15.08 14.55 32.83
C LEU A 26 -14.81 14.43 34.35
N ARG A 27 -13.98 15.32 34.88
CA ARG A 27 -13.65 15.32 36.32
C ARG A 27 -14.91 15.33 37.15
N ARG A 28 -15.76 16.36 37.03
CA ARG A 28 -17.00 16.50 37.81
C ARG A 28 -18.00 15.38 37.53
N GLY A 29 -18.08 14.98 36.27
CA GLY A 29 -19.02 13.93 35.85
C GLY A 29 -18.68 12.58 36.46
N ILE A 30 -17.41 12.20 36.56
CA ILE A 30 -16.96 10.97 37.20
C ILE A 30 -17.12 11.07 38.73
N GLU A 31 -16.64 12.15 39.34
CA GLU A 31 -16.70 12.38 40.79
C GLU A 31 -18.15 12.41 41.34
N ALA A 32 -19.10 12.91 40.53
CA ALA A 32 -20.51 12.90 40.89
C ALA A 32 -21.13 11.50 40.86
N ARG A 33 -20.50 10.51 40.25
CA ARG A 33 -21.02 9.15 40.04
C ARG A 33 -20.26 8.09 40.81
N ALA A 34 -19.01 8.36 41.16
CA ALA A 34 -18.13 7.35 41.76
C ALA A 34 -17.23 7.90 42.86
N GLN A 35 -16.83 7.05 43.80
CA GLN A 35 -15.82 7.32 44.83
C GLN A 35 -14.43 7.34 44.19
N VAL A 36 -14.20 8.32 43.29
CA VAL A 36 -13.00 8.51 42.52
C VAL A 36 -12.56 9.96 42.66
N GLN A 37 -11.36 10.18 43.13
CA GLN A 37 -10.68 11.48 43.05
C GLN A 37 -10.04 11.60 41.68
N VAL A 38 -10.42 12.55 40.85
CA VAL A 38 -9.88 12.74 39.49
C VAL A 38 -8.96 13.95 39.50
N ASP A 39 -7.68 13.71 39.66
CA ASP A 39 -6.67 14.74 39.47
C ASP A 39 -6.44 14.96 37.96
N VAL A 40 -6.20 16.20 37.55
CA VAL A 40 -6.11 16.59 36.14
C VAL A 40 -4.76 17.25 35.86
N ILE A 41 -4.15 16.86 34.76
CA ILE A 41 -3.05 17.58 34.11
C ILE A 41 -3.47 17.88 32.67
N TRP A 42 -3.58 19.17 32.33
CA TRP A 42 -4.03 19.56 31.03
C TRP A 42 -3.26 20.75 30.45
N THR A 43 -3.32 20.92 29.13
CA THR A 43 -2.72 22.05 28.42
C THR A 43 -3.67 22.63 27.39
N ASP A 44 -3.58 23.93 27.15
CA ASP A 44 -4.32 24.65 26.11
C ASP A 44 -3.57 24.67 24.75
N ASP A 45 -2.44 23.98 24.67
CA ASP A 45 -1.70 23.83 23.41
C ASP A 45 -2.56 23.13 22.37
N LYS A 46 -2.69 23.73 21.18
CA LYS A 46 -3.51 23.21 20.07
C LYS A 46 -2.68 22.47 19.01
N SER A 47 -1.45 22.11 19.31
CA SER A 47 -0.61 21.32 18.42
C SER A 47 -0.91 19.82 18.51
N VAL A 48 -0.43 19.07 17.53
CA VAL A 48 -0.45 17.58 17.56
C VAL A 48 0.68 16.99 18.41
N ASN A 49 1.46 17.84 19.04
CA ASN A 49 2.54 17.47 19.97
C ASN A 49 2.48 18.38 21.22
N PRO A 50 1.40 18.30 22.02
CA PRO A 50 1.22 19.15 23.18
C PRO A 50 2.33 18.92 24.22
N PRO A 51 2.75 19.97 24.96
CA PRO A 51 3.76 19.82 26.00
C PRO A 51 3.15 19.10 27.20
N LEU A 52 3.53 17.86 27.39
CA LEU A 52 3.10 16.99 28.50
C LEU A 52 4.34 16.49 29.27
N PRO A 53 5.00 17.38 30.04
CA PRO A 53 6.29 17.08 30.69
C PRO A 53 6.20 16.02 31.79
N LEU A 54 4.98 15.64 32.19
CA LEU A 54 4.80 14.51 33.11
C LEU A 54 5.39 13.23 32.54
N TYR A 55 5.29 12.98 31.24
CA TYR A 55 5.79 11.77 30.59
C TYR A 55 7.32 11.70 30.44
N GLU A 56 8.03 12.77 30.84
CA GLU A 56 9.50 12.79 30.92
C GLU A 56 10.03 12.10 32.18
N LYS A 57 9.17 11.84 33.15
CA LYS A 57 9.52 11.21 34.45
C LYS A 57 9.16 9.73 34.45
N ASP A 58 10.02 8.90 35.01
CA ASP A 58 9.76 7.45 35.09
C ASP A 58 8.64 7.11 36.10
N ASP A 59 8.44 7.92 37.13
CA ASP A 59 7.44 7.75 38.18
C ASP A 59 6.17 8.61 38.00
N TRP A 60 5.89 9.04 36.80
CA TRP A 60 4.84 10.00 36.47
C TRP A 60 3.42 9.59 36.92
N ALA A 61 3.15 8.29 37.02
CA ALA A 61 1.86 7.72 37.44
C ALA A 61 1.85 7.26 38.89
N ARG A 62 2.90 7.59 39.69
CA ARG A 62 3.02 7.11 41.04
C ARG A 62 1.89 7.62 41.94
N GLY A 63 1.20 6.70 42.62
CA GLY A 63 0.15 7.00 43.57
C GLY A 63 -1.25 7.09 42.97
N TYR A 64 -1.40 6.84 41.67
CA TYR A 64 -2.69 6.68 41.02
C TYR A 64 -3.07 5.21 40.90
N ASP A 65 -4.38 4.96 40.89
CA ASP A 65 -4.96 3.62 40.69
C ASP A 65 -5.33 3.40 39.21
N ILE A 66 -5.46 4.48 38.41
CA ILE A 66 -5.78 4.43 36.98
C ILE A 66 -5.40 5.73 36.29
N ILE A 67 -5.08 5.64 34.99
CA ILE A 67 -4.81 6.79 34.12
C ILE A 67 -5.91 6.91 33.04
N LEU A 68 -6.39 8.13 32.84
CA LEU A 68 -7.31 8.48 31.76
C LEU A 68 -6.53 9.30 30.70
N HIS A 69 -6.39 8.73 29.53
CA HIS A 69 -5.80 9.38 28.36
C HIS A 69 -6.88 10.06 27.54
N ASP A 70 -6.86 11.39 27.50
CA ASP A 70 -7.73 12.25 26.71
C ASP A 70 -6.91 13.26 25.89
N GLU A 71 -5.60 13.03 25.76
CA GLU A 71 -4.71 13.88 24.99
C GLU A 71 -4.67 13.53 23.52
N CYS A 72 -4.56 14.55 22.66
CA CYS A 72 -4.32 14.42 21.21
C CYS A 72 -2.83 14.63 20.88
N ALA A 73 -2.01 13.62 21.13
CA ALA A 73 -0.57 13.64 20.94
C ALA A 73 -0.14 12.89 19.66
N ALA A 74 -0.86 13.09 18.54
CA ALA A 74 -0.66 12.36 17.29
C ALA A 74 0.73 12.57 16.65
N GLY A 75 1.38 13.70 16.94
CA GLY A 75 2.72 14.05 16.43
C GLY A 75 3.88 13.71 17.35
N MET A 76 3.60 13.12 18.51
CA MET A 76 4.67 12.71 19.46
C MET A 76 5.55 11.65 18.80
N ARG A 77 6.88 11.92 18.75
CA ARG A 77 7.84 11.07 18.04
C ARG A 77 8.90 10.45 18.93
N ASP A 78 8.99 10.88 20.19
CA ASP A 78 10.00 10.34 21.12
C ASP A 78 9.60 8.93 21.57
N PRO A 79 10.33 7.88 21.14
CA PRO A 79 10.01 6.51 21.50
C PRO A 79 10.11 6.25 23.00
N LYS A 80 10.95 6.99 23.72
CA LYS A 80 11.12 6.86 25.18
C LYS A 80 9.88 7.31 25.94
N VAL A 81 9.16 8.30 25.42
CA VAL A 81 7.87 8.74 26.01
C VAL A 81 6.85 7.61 25.92
N LEU A 82 6.69 7.04 24.74
CA LEU A 82 5.75 5.93 24.55
C LEU A 82 6.16 4.70 25.38
N GLU A 83 7.44 4.37 25.43
CA GLU A 83 7.96 3.28 26.24
C GLU A 83 7.63 3.46 27.73
N ARG A 84 7.82 4.67 28.28
CA ARG A 84 7.45 4.98 29.69
C ARG A 84 5.96 4.86 29.95
N ILE A 85 5.13 5.34 29.01
CA ILE A 85 3.67 5.20 29.13
C ILE A 85 3.28 3.72 29.14
N LEU A 86 3.74 2.94 28.19
CA LEU A 86 3.42 1.53 28.08
C LEU A 86 3.92 0.71 29.27
N LYS A 87 5.10 1.03 29.79
CA LYS A 87 5.66 0.38 30.99
C LYS A 87 4.78 0.57 32.22
N VAL A 88 4.19 1.75 32.40
CA VAL A 88 3.22 2.00 33.51
C VAL A 88 2.01 1.09 33.34
N HIS A 89 1.53 0.90 32.12
CA HIS A 89 0.35 0.10 31.83
C HIS A 89 0.60 -1.42 31.75
N GLU A 90 1.80 -1.88 32.06
CA GLU A 90 2.03 -3.29 32.35
C GLU A 90 1.36 -3.72 33.70
N THR A 91 1.09 -2.75 34.58
CA THR A 91 0.53 -3.02 35.91
C THR A 91 -0.65 -2.11 36.27
N LEU A 92 -0.74 -0.94 35.65
CA LEU A 92 -1.75 0.07 35.97
C LEU A 92 -2.86 0.11 34.93
N PRO A 93 -4.15 0.02 35.29
CA PRO A 93 -5.29 0.16 34.39
C PRO A 93 -5.29 1.50 33.64
N SER A 94 -5.97 1.54 32.51
CA SER A 94 -6.08 2.76 31.69
C SER A 94 -7.46 2.93 31.06
N LEU A 95 -7.86 4.19 30.86
CA LEU A 95 -8.93 4.59 29.97
C LEU A 95 -8.36 5.39 28.80
N HIS A 96 -9.02 5.27 27.64
CA HIS A 96 -8.63 6.01 26.44
C HIS A 96 -9.89 6.63 25.84
N LEU A 97 -9.87 7.96 25.74
CA LEU A 97 -11.02 8.74 25.34
C LEU A 97 -10.74 9.41 23.99
N HIS A 98 -11.65 9.25 23.08
CA HIS A 98 -11.69 9.90 21.78
C HIS A 98 -10.30 10.00 21.07
N CYS A 99 -9.69 11.19 21.05
CA CYS A 99 -8.44 11.43 20.31
C CYS A 99 -7.21 10.71 20.86
N ALA A 100 -7.26 10.24 22.11
CA ALA A 100 -6.19 9.41 22.69
C ALA A 100 -5.92 8.16 21.84
N MET A 101 -6.90 7.68 21.06
CA MET A 101 -6.74 6.56 20.15
C MET A 101 -5.91 6.88 18.92
N HIS A 102 -5.81 8.14 18.54
CA HIS A 102 -4.93 8.59 17.44
C HIS A 102 -3.60 9.18 17.95
N SER A 103 -3.39 9.20 19.28
CA SER A 103 -2.12 9.62 19.88
C SER A 103 -1.01 8.61 19.64
N PHE A 104 0.23 9.04 19.79
CA PHE A 104 1.45 8.20 19.71
C PHE A 104 1.59 7.32 18.45
N ARG A 105 0.83 7.59 17.40
CA ARG A 105 0.77 6.79 16.16
C ARG A 105 2.07 6.80 15.35
N THR A 106 3.00 7.70 15.65
CA THR A 106 4.32 7.75 15.03
C THR A 106 5.30 6.74 15.62
N GLY A 107 4.95 6.10 16.74
CA GLY A 107 5.74 5.08 17.44
C GLY A 107 5.45 3.63 17.01
N GLY A 108 4.86 3.41 15.84
CA GLY A 108 4.48 2.07 15.35
C GLY A 108 3.20 1.53 16.01
N ASP A 109 3.05 0.21 16.07
CA ASP A 109 1.81 -0.45 16.51
C ASP A 109 1.67 -0.64 18.03
N ALA A 110 2.69 -0.29 18.80
CA ALA A 110 2.75 -0.61 20.23
C ALA A 110 1.57 0.02 21.01
N TRP A 111 1.21 1.27 20.70
CA TRP A 111 0.06 1.94 21.29
C TRP A 111 -1.25 1.25 20.93
N PHE A 112 -1.45 0.90 19.67
CA PHE A 112 -2.69 0.24 19.21
C PHE A 112 -2.84 -1.17 19.78
N LYS A 113 -1.74 -1.90 19.97
CA LYS A 113 -1.73 -3.19 20.67
C LYS A 113 -2.09 -3.03 22.15
N HIS A 114 -1.73 -1.92 22.77
CA HIS A 114 -2.16 -1.57 24.14
C HIS A 114 -3.66 -1.26 24.19
N LEU A 115 -4.18 -0.50 23.24
CA LEU A 115 -5.61 -0.19 23.12
C LEU A 115 -6.47 -1.42 22.77
N GLY A 116 -5.88 -2.45 22.18
CA GLY A 116 -6.60 -3.60 21.60
C GLY A 116 -7.34 -3.29 20.31
N LEU A 117 -7.21 -2.07 19.76
CA LEU A 117 -7.88 -1.61 18.56
C LEU A 117 -7.07 -0.51 17.89
N GLN A 118 -7.07 -0.51 16.56
CA GLN A 118 -6.51 0.54 15.72
C GLN A 118 -7.60 1.17 14.88
N SER A 119 -7.64 2.50 14.85
CA SER A 119 -8.39 3.28 13.86
C SER A 119 -7.42 4.18 13.10
N SER A 120 -7.60 4.32 11.79
CA SER A 120 -6.72 5.15 10.96
C SER A 120 -7.38 6.43 10.44
N ALA A 121 -8.68 6.61 10.64
CA ALA A 121 -9.46 7.74 10.15
C ALA A 121 -10.76 7.90 10.92
N HIS A 122 -11.48 8.99 10.66
CA HIS A 122 -12.85 9.24 11.11
C HIS A 122 -13.71 9.76 9.96
N GLY A 123 -15.02 9.60 10.08
CA GLY A 123 -16.01 10.16 9.18
C GLY A 123 -16.28 11.66 9.45
N PRO A 124 -17.21 12.27 8.71
CA PRO A 124 -17.68 13.62 9.01
C PRO A 124 -18.45 13.64 10.34
N GLN A 125 -18.63 14.83 10.92
CA GLN A 125 -19.47 15.00 12.09
C GLN A 125 -20.95 14.90 11.70
N GLU A 126 -21.51 13.72 11.89
CA GLU A 126 -22.93 13.42 11.71
C GLU A 126 -23.44 12.59 12.91
N PRO A 127 -24.75 12.54 13.20
CA PRO A 127 -25.26 11.74 14.30
C PRO A 127 -24.85 10.27 14.19
N ILE A 128 -24.45 9.67 15.31
CA ILE A 128 -24.10 8.26 15.41
C ILE A 128 -25.16 7.53 16.21
N ALA A 129 -25.84 6.56 15.61
CA ALA A 129 -26.70 5.63 16.31
C ALA A 129 -25.84 4.59 17.03
N ILE A 130 -25.84 4.65 18.35
CA ILE A 130 -25.09 3.74 19.23
C ILE A 130 -25.96 2.54 19.57
N ARG A 131 -25.44 1.36 19.30
CA ARG A 131 -26.03 0.07 19.64
C ARG A 131 -25.12 -0.70 20.56
N LEU A 132 -25.63 -1.13 21.69
CA LEU A 132 -24.94 -2.01 22.62
C LEU A 132 -24.86 -3.42 22.01
N VAL A 133 -23.65 -3.97 21.90
CA VAL A 133 -23.43 -5.31 21.34
C VAL A 133 -23.15 -6.35 22.42
N ASP A 134 -22.82 -5.90 23.62
CA ASP A 134 -22.74 -6.70 24.83
C ASP A 134 -23.51 -5.98 25.96
N PRO A 135 -24.86 -6.01 25.96
CA PRO A 135 -25.67 -5.34 26.95
C PRO A 135 -25.61 -6.02 28.34
N ALA A 136 -25.14 -7.26 28.44
CA ALA A 136 -24.98 -7.98 29.71
C ALA A 136 -23.66 -7.64 30.42
N HIS A 137 -22.71 -7.04 29.72
CA HIS A 137 -21.44 -6.66 30.31
C HIS A 137 -21.63 -5.64 31.43
N PRO A 138 -20.95 -5.75 32.59
CA PRO A 138 -21.14 -4.85 33.74
C PRO A 138 -21.06 -3.36 33.38
N ILE A 139 -20.27 -2.96 32.39
CA ILE A 139 -20.16 -1.56 31.96
C ILE A 139 -21.46 -1.07 31.30
N THR A 140 -22.09 -1.88 30.47
CA THR A 140 -23.24 -1.52 29.62
C THR A 140 -24.60 -1.88 30.20
N ALA A 141 -24.64 -2.68 31.27
CA ALA A 141 -25.87 -3.26 31.84
C ALA A 141 -26.94 -2.22 32.25
N THR A 142 -26.52 -0.98 32.53
CA THR A 142 -27.46 0.11 32.89
C THR A 142 -27.80 1.02 31.73
N LEU A 143 -27.15 0.83 30.58
CA LEU A 143 -27.31 1.67 29.41
C LEU A 143 -28.36 1.09 28.45
N ARG A 144 -28.79 1.92 27.50
CA ARG A 144 -29.66 1.55 26.38
C ARG A 144 -29.08 2.16 25.13
N ASP A 145 -29.46 1.65 23.96
CA ASP A 145 -29.13 2.25 22.66
C ASP A 145 -29.54 3.72 22.61
N TRP A 146 -28.72 4.55 21.98
CA TRP A 146 -29.00 5.98 21.82
C TRP A 146 -28.40 6.54 20.54
N THR A 147 -28.75 7.75 20.21
CA THR A 147 -28.13 8.50 19.11
C THR A 147 -27.43 9.71 19.70
N THR A 148 -26.20 9.95 19.24
CA THR A 148 -25.41 11.12 19.60
C THR A 148 -25.92 12.36 18.86
N ILE A 149 -25.47 13.54 19.25
CA ILE A 149 -25.46 14.71 18.38
C ILE A 149 -24.50 14.44 17.19
N ARG A 150 -24.22 15.46 16.38
CA ARG A 150 -23.19 15.35 15.32
C ARG A 150 -21.83 15.07 15.95
N GLU A 151 -21.28 13.91 15.64
CA GLU A 151 -20.04 13.34 16.21
C GLU A 151 -19.18 12.69 15.15
N GLU A 152 -17.91 12.46 15.45
CA GLU A 152 -16.98 11.78 14.58
C GLU A 152 -17.02 10.28 14.82
N LEU A 153 -17.42 9.50 13.81
CA LEU A 153 -17.27 8.05 13.85
C LEU A 153 -15.86 7.69 13.44
N TYR A 154 -15.06 7.16 14.36
CA TYR A 154 -13.75 6.62 14.03
C TYR A 154 -13.93 5.32 13.27
N ASN A 155 -13.49 5.33 12.02
CA ASN A 155 -13.70 4.25 11.06
C ASN A 155 -12.38 3.59 10.65
N ASN A 156 -12.45 2.65 9.69
CA ASN A 156 -11.31 1.86 9.27
C ASN A 156 -10.66 1.12 10.45
N VAL A 157 -11.50 0.47 11.25
CA VAL A 157 -11.13 -0.17 12.51
C VAL A 157 -10.53 -1.55 12.27
N ASN A 158 -9.39 -1.83 12.92
CA ASN A 158 -8.77 -3.13 13.02
C ASN A 158 -8.74 -3.58 14.50
N LEU A 159 -9.35 -4.72 14.80
CA LEU A 159 -9.37 -5.28 16.16
C LEU A 159 -8.08 -6.04 16.45
N LEU A 160 -7.43 -5.68 17.56
CA LEU A 160 -6.17 -6.26 18.04
C LEU A 160 -6.37 -6.94 19.42
N GLY A 161 -7.50 -7.62 19.59
CA GLY A 161 -7.86 -8.28 20.84
C GLY A 161 -8.88 -7.52 21.71
N ALA A 162 -9.41 -6.39 21.23
CA ALA A 162 -10.48 -5.65 21.89
C ALA A 162 -11.79 -6.48 21.95
N HIS A 163 -12.50 -6.40 23.07
CA HIS A 163 -13.86 -6.90 23.21
C HIS A 163 -14.86 -5.76 23.01
N PRO A 164 -15.62 -5.72 21.89
CA PRO A 164 -16.57 -4.65 21.61
C PRO A 164 -17.75 -4.65 22.60
N LEU A 165 -18.10 -3.48 23.11
CA LEU A 165 -19.28 -3.25 23.97
C LEU A 165 -20.38 -2.50 23.23
N ALA A 166 -20.00 -1.57 22.32
CA ALA A 166 -20.94 -0.80 21.54
C ALA A 166 -20.44 -0.55 20.13
N MET A 167 -21.37 -0.58 19.19
CA MET A 167 -21.19 -0.21 17.78
C MET A 167 -21.87 1.12 17.50
N GLY A 168 -21.21 1.98 16.76
CA GLY A 168 -21.79 3.21 16.22
C GLY A 168 -22.11 3.04 14.74
N ARG A 169 -23.29 3.49 14.34
CA ARG A 169 -23.74 3.57 12.94
C ARG A 169 -23.93 5.01 12.52
N GLN A 170 -23.29 5.41 11.44
CA GLN A 170 -23.37 6.76 10.89
C GLN A 170 -23.79 6.73 9.43
N LEU A 171 -24.67 7.65 9.03
CA LEU A 171 -25.07 7.84 7.65
C LEU A 171 -24.23 8.97 7.04
N VAL A 172 -23.36 8.63 6.11
CA VAL A 172 -22.44 9.56 5.45
C VAL A 172 -22.98 9.93 4.06
N LYS A 173 -23.16 11.22 3.79
CA LYS A 173 -23.49 11.72 2.45
C LYS A 173 -22.22 11.83 1.60
N LEU A 174 -22.24 11.22 0.42
CA LEU A 174 -21.14 11.25 -0.53
C LEU A 174 -21.26 12.47 -1.44
N LYS A 175 -20.15 12.80 -2.13
CA LYS A 175 -20.09 13.98 -3.03
C LYS A 175 -21.04 13.90 -4.23
N ASP A 176 -21.42 12.71 -4.63
CA ASP A 176 -22.37 12.43 -5.73
C ASP A 176 -23.86 12.48 -5.29
N GLY A 177 -24.11 12.81 -4.01
CA GLY A 177 -25.45 12.86 -3.43
C GLY A 177 -25.96 11.53 -2.88
N SER A 178 -25.26 10.43 -3.14
CA SER A 178 -25.58 9.12 -2.54
C SER A 178 -25.26 9.10 -1.05
N GLN A 179 -25.82 8.12 -0.33
CA GLN A 179 -25.59 7.95 1.10
C GLN A 179 -24.96 6.58 1.36
N ARG A 180 -23.99 6.55 2.25
CA ARG A 180 -23.35 5.33 2.72
C ARG A 180 -23.49 5.22 4.23
N THR A 181 -23.87 4.03 4.70
CA THR A 181 -23.84 3.70 6.13
C THR A 181 -22.46 3.18 6.50
N GLU A 182 -21.88 3.73 7.57
CA GLU A 182 -20.64 3.25 8.16
C GLU A 182 -20.91 2.73 9.56
N ASP A 183 -20.34 1.56 9.88
CA ASP A 183 -20.40 0.92 11.18
C ASP A 183 -19.00 0.77 11.75
N ALA A 184 -18.80 1.14 13.02
CA ALA A 184 -17.52 0.95 13.71
C ALA A 184 -17.72 0.70 15.21
N VAL A 185 -16.76 0.03 15.84
CA VAL A 185 -16.73 -0.10 17.31
C VAL A 185 -16.50 1.27 17.93
N VAL A 186 -17.34 1.67 18.88
CA VAL A 186 -17.25 2.96 19.56
C VAL A 186 -16.96 2.87 21.05
N ALA A 187 -17.15 1.69 21.67
CA ALA A 187 -16.73 1.41 23.04
C ALA A 187 -16.29 -0.06 23.14
N TRP A 188 -15.21 -0.31 23.86
CA TRP A 188 -14.65 -1.64 24.03
C TRP A 188 -13.81 -1.77 25.30
N THR A 189 -13.57 -3.01 25.70
CA THR A 189 -12.59 -3.37 26.74
C THR A 189 -11.43 -4.13 26.15
N HIS A 190 -10.29 -4.08 26.79
CA HIS A 190 -9.15 -4.91 26.50
C HIS A 190 -8.46 -5.33 27.79
N GLU A 191 -8.01 -6.59 27.87
CA GLU A 191 -7.30 -7.11 29.03
C GLU A 191 -5.99 -7.78 28.57
N ARG A 192 -4.86 -7.34 29.16
CA ARG A 192 -3.53 -7.88 28.89
C ARG A 192 -2.88 -8.28 30.20
N GLN A 193 -2.49 -9.56 30.33
CA GLN A 193 -1.79 -10.07 31.51
C GLN A 193 -2.49 -9.71 32.86
N GLY A 194 -3.84 -9.67 32.84
CA GLY A 194 -4.64 -9.34 34.02
C GLY A 194 -4.86 -7.84 34.27
N VAL A 195 -4.26 -6.96 33.47
CA VAL A 195 -4.48 -5.51 33.52
C VAL A 195 -5.57 -5.14 32.52
N ARG A 196 -6.57 -4.38 32.98
CA ARG A 196 -7.76 -4.02 32.22
C ARG A 196 -7.66 -2.60 31.69
N SER A 197 -8.21 -2.39 30.51
CA SER A 197 -8.44 -1.06 29.95
C SER A 197 -9.85 -0.96 29.38
N PHE A 198 -10.41 0.25 29.39
CA PHE A 198 -11.64 0.61 28.71
C PHE A 198 -11.36 1.76 27.75
N SER A 199 -12.01 1.74 26.58
CA SER A 199 -11.79 2.77 25.57
C SER A 199 -13.11 3.14 24.89
N THR A 200 -13.26 4.43 24.50
CA THR A 200 -14.37 4.89 23.67
C THR A 200 -13.89 5.92 22.64
N SER A 201 -14.35 5.77 21.38
CA SER A 201 -14.06 6.72 20.30
C SER A 201 -15.02 7.92 20.29
N LEU A 202 -16.04 7.94 21.12
CA LEU A 202 -16.94 9.06 21.29
C LEU A 202 -16.28 10.17 22.11
N GLY A 203 -16.70 11.43 21.93
CA GLY A 203 -16.24 12.54 22.75
C GLY A 203 -15.60 13.71 22.02
N HIS A 204 -15.83 13.86 20.71
CA HIS A 204 -15.36 15.02 19.95
C HIS A 204 -15.91 16.33 20.53
N ASN A 205 -17.20 16.39 20.78
CA ASN A 205 -17.89 17.59 21.24
C ASN A 205 -18.11 17.59 22.75
N SER A 206 -17.94 18.75 23.40
CA SER A 206 -18.21 18.91 24.84
C SER A 206 -19.66 18.55 25.22
N ALA A 207 -20.60 18.69 24.29
CA ALA A 207 -22.00 18.27 24.51
C ALA A 207 -22.14 16.73 24.56
N THR A 208 -21.36 15.97 23.80
CA THR A 208 -21.30 14.50 23.92
C THR A 208 -20.62 14.10 25.21
N VAL A 209 -19.51 14.76 25.57
CA VAL A 209 -18.79 14.46 26.83
C VAL A 209 -19.65 14.74 28.05
N SER A 210 -20.56 15.75 28.01
CA SER A 210 -21.50 16.07 29.08
C SER A 210 -22.77 15.22 29.09
N ASP A 211 -22.99 14.37 28.06
CA ASP A 211 -24.18 13.49 28.03
C ASP A 211 -24.13 12.51 29.22
N PRO A 212 -25.24 12.42 30.01
CA PRO A 212 -25.28 11.52 31.17
C PRO A 212 -24.94 10.06 30.83
N ARG A 213 -25.29 9.58 29.61
CA ARG A 213 -25.02 8.21 29.15
C ARG A 213 -23.54 8.01 28.85
N TYR A 214 -22.88 9.01 28.25
CA TYR A 214 -21.44 9.00 28.03
C TYR A 214 -20.70 9.01 29.37
N LEU A 215 -21.05 9.88 30.29
CA LEU A 215 -20.44 9.93 31.61
C LEU A 215 -20.66 8.65 32.43
N GLU A 216 -21.84 8.03 32.31
CA GLU A 216 -22.12 6.73 32.92
C GLU A 216 -21.22 5.65 32.31
N LEU A 217 -21.12 5.59 30.97
CA LEU A 217 -20.28 4.64 30.24
C LEU A 217 -18.80 4.75 30.67
N VAL A 218 -18.27 5.98 30.70
CA VAL A 218 -16.87 6.25 31.09
C VAL A 218 -16.64 5.91 32.58
N THR A 219 -17.54 6.30 33.46
CA THR A 219 -17.41 6.03 34.90
C THR A 219 -17.43 4.53 35.21
N ARG A 220 -18.37 3.79 34.60
CA ARG A 220 -18.42 2.33 34.77
C ARG A 220 -17.21 1.63 34.13
N GLY A 221 -16.72 2.15 32.99
CA GLY A 221 -15.50 1.69 32.36
C GLY A 221 -14.29 1.85 33.31
N LEU A 222 -14.17 2.99 33.96
CA LEU A 222 -13.13 3.26 34.96
C LEU A 222 -13.20 2.26 36.11
N LEU A 223 -14.35 2.12 36.73
CA LEU A 223 -14.51 1.22 37.88
C LEU A 223 -14.28 -0.24 37.50
N TRP A 224 -14.74 -0.66 36.30
CA TRP A 224 -14.49 -2.01 35.80
C TRP A 224 -13.01 -2.28 35.56
N ALA A 225 -12.28 -1.31 35.01
CA ALA A 225 -10.84 -1.44 34.80
C ALA A 225 -10.09 -1.58 36.12
N CYS A 226 -10.52 -0.86 37.17
CA CYS A 226 -10.00 -0.98 38.54
C CYS A 226 -10.51 -2.19 39.31
N LYS A 227 -11.37 -3.05 38.73
CA LYS A 227 -12.05 -4.17 39.44
C LYS A 227 -12.87 -3.71 40.64
N ALA A 228 -13.41 -2.50 40.59
CA ALA A 228 -14.14 -1.80 41.67
C ALA A 228 -15.54 -1.34 41.20
N LEU A 229 -16.15 -2.02 40.19
CA LEU A 229 -17.51 -1.72 39.77
C LEU A 229 -18.52 -2.40 40.67
N ASP A 230 -18.76 -1.80 41.84
CA ASP A 230 -19.67 -2.25 42.89
C ASP A 230 -20.46 -1.07 43.49
N ALA A 231 -21.47 -1.37 44.33
CA ALA A 231 -22.37 -0.36 44.91
C ALA A 231 -21.65 0.61 45.89
N GLU A 232 -20.51 0.20 46.44
CA GLU A 232 -19.79 1.04 47.42
C GLU A 232 -18.98 2.10 46.70
N HIS A 233 -18.45 1.79 45.49
CA HIS A 233 -17.74 2.75 44.66
C HIS A 233 -18.68 3.60 43.76
N LEU A 234 -19.87 3.14 43.48
CA LEU A 234 -20.91 3.90 42.74
C LEU A 234 -21.59 4.94 43.61
N GLN A 235 -20.83 5.78 44.28
CA GLN A 235 -21.30 6.88 45.15
C GLN A 235 -20.47 8.12 44.89
N ALA A 236 -21.08 9.30 44.96
CA ALA A 236 -20.36 10.55 44.69
C ALA A 236 -19.14 10.74 45.60
N PHE A 237 -18.04 11.17 45.01
CA PHE A 237 -16.85 11.62 45.74
C PHE A 237 -17.10 13.03 46.31
N SER A 238 -16.76 13.24 47.56
CA SER A 238 -16.96 14.53 48.27
C SER A 238 -15.66 15.24 48.64
N GLY A 239 -14.54 14.72 48.22
CA GLY A 239 -13.22 15.29 48.45
C GLY A 239 -12.82 16.38 47.46
N GLN A 240 -11.57 16.76 47.49
CA GLN A 240 -10.98 17.73 46.53
C GLN A 240 -9.96 17.05 45.63
N SER A 241 -10.02 17.39 44.35
CA SER A 241 -9.09 16.94 43.32
C SER A 241 -8.18 18.08 42.87
N GLN A 242 -7.00 17.76 42.40
CA GLN A 242 -6.02 18.73 41.91
C GLN A 242 -6.17 18.93 40.41
N VAL A 243 -6.15 20.19 39.96
CA VAL A 243 -6.14 20.54 38.55
C VAL A 243 -4.84 21.30 38.25
N SER A 244 -3.98 20.73 37.47
CA SER A 244 -2.68 21.31 37.07
C SER A 244 -2.76 21.72 35.60
N PHE A 245 -2.49 23.00 35.35
CA PHE A 245 -2.41 23.57 34.02
C PHE A 245 -0.97 23.63 33.54
N VAL A 246 -0.67 23.00 32.39
CA VAL A 246 0.61 23.13 31.71
C VAL A 246 0.49 24.19 30.62
N LYS A 247 1.06 25.34 30.86
CA LYS A 247 1.02 26.44 29.89
C LYS A 247 1.68 26.03 28.59
N ALA A 248 0.98 26.25 27.47
CA ALA A 248 1.58 26.14 26.15
C ALA A 248 2.87 26.96 26.13
N LYS A 249 3.97 26.39 25.59
CA LYS A 249 5.15 27.22 25.33
C LYS A 249 4.69 28.40 24.50
N PRO A 250 5.02 29.65 24.87
CA PRO A 250 4.67 30.77 24.02
C PRO A 250 5.24 30.43 22.64
N VAL A 251 4.36 30.32 21.65
CA VAL A 251 4.81 30.45 20.27
C VAL A 251 5.47 31.84 20.28
N GLU A 252 6.80 31.90 20.22
CA GLU A 252 7.49 33.16 20.04
C GLU A 252 6.70 33.88 18.96
N ALA A 253 6.21 35.08 19.29
CA ALA A 253 5.43 35.85 18.33
C ALA A 253 6.42 36.11 17.19
N VAL A 254 6.32 35.30 16.14
CA VAL A 254 7.16 35.40 14.97
C VAL A 254 6.89 36.81 14.46
N GLN A 255 7.80 37.72 14.78
CA GLN A 255 7.78 39.05 14.20
C GLN A 255 7.78 38.80 12.69
N PRO A 256 6.83 39.35 11.93
CA PRO A 256 6.86 39.16 10.50
C PRO A 256 8.21 39.64 10.03
N PRO A 257 8.98 38.84 9.28
CA PRO A 257 10.19 39.39 8.67
C PRO A 257 9.78 40.62 7.88
N PRO A 258 10.62 41.67 7.84
CA PRO A 258 10.28 42.90 7.13
C PRO A 258 9.84 42.50 5.72
N ALA A 259 8.65 42.98 5.32
CA ALA A 259 8.10 42.66 4.01
C ALA A 259 9.15 43.00 2.95
N PRO A 260 9.59 42.08 2.10
CA PRO A 260 10.55 42.39 1.07
C PRO A 260 9.98 43.54 0.21
N LYS A 261 10.80 44.48 -0.17
CA LYS A 261 10.40 45.55 -1.10
C LYS A 261 10.00 44.86 -2.40
N ASN A 262 8.68 44.70 -2.60
CA ASN A 262 8.21 44.17 -3.89
C ASN A 262 8.35 45.25 -4.96
N ALA A 263 8.43 44.87 -6.22
CA ALA A 263 8.63 45.78 -7.35
C ALA A 263 7.51 46.83 -7.52
N LEU A 264 6.38 46.66 -6.82
CA LEU A 264 5.20 47.53 -6.87
C LEU A 264 5.03 48.39 -5.62
N GLY A 265 5.89 48.28 -4.61
CA GLY A 265 5.72 49.00 -3.35
C GLY A 265 4.41 48.69 -2.62
N VAL A 266 3.79 47.54 -2.88
CA VAL A 266 2.49 47.12 -2.32
C VAL A 266 2.66 46.73 -0.87
N LYS A 267 1.85 47.29 0.00
CA LYS A 267 1.67 46.83 1.37
C LYS A 267 0.42 45.99 1.44
N ALA A 268 0.51 44.89 2.13
CA ALA A 268 -0.64 44.00 2.35
C ALA A 268 -0.98 43.88 3.83
N THR A 269 -2.28 43.93 4.13
CA THR A 269 -2.86 43.67 5.45
C THR A 269 -4.05 42.73 5.32
N ALA A 270 -4.43 42.06 6.38
CA ALA A 270 -5.53 41.11 6.34
C ALA A 270 -6.38 41.17 7.61
N SER A 271 -7.60 40.64 7.53
CA SER A 271 -8.53 40.53 8.67
C SER A 271 -7.93 39.68 9.80
N SER A 272 -7.18 38.64 9.44
CA SER A 272 -6.44 37.77 10.36
C SER A 272 -5.31 37.04 9.61
N GLU A 273 -4.32 36.49 10.35
CA GLU A 273 -3.15 35.83 9.76
C GLU A 273 -2.79 34.57 10.55
N GLU A 274 -2.47 33.48 9.89
CA GLU A 274 -1.95 32.26 10.50
C GLU A 274 -0.45 32.44 10.82
N ARG A 275 -0.16 33.24 11.84
CA ARG A 275 1.21 33.68 12.19
C ARG A 275 2.12 32.53 12.59
N GLY A 276 1.56 31.52 13.28
CA GLY A 276 2.32 30.34 13.72
C GLY A 276 2.95 29.52 12.58
N LYS A 277 2.44 29.66 11.36
CA LYS A 277 3.00 29.06 10.14
C LYS A 277 3.62 30.09 9.20
N SER A 278 3.79 31.33 9.66
CA SER A 278 4.35 32.45 8.87
C SER A 278 3.54 32.78 7.59
N ASN A 279 2.23 32.54 7.60
CA ASN A 279 1.33 32.81 6.47
C ASN A 279 0.77 34.24 6.53
N PHE A 280 1.68 35.20 6.39
CA PHE A 280 1.41 36.63 6.51
C PHE A 280 0.74 37.23 5.27
N ALA A 281 0.03 38.36 5.42
CA ALA A 281 -0.69 39.05 4.34
C ALA A 281 0.21 39.40 3.15
N TRP A 282 1.44 39.87 3.40
CA TRP A 282 2.37 40.27 2.36
C TRP A 282 2.85 39.12 1.47
N ARG A 283 2.70 37.85 1.93
CA ARG A 283 3.02 36.68 1.12
C ARG A 283 2.07 36.43 -0.05
N ALA A 284 0.94 37.10 -0.07
CA ALA A 284 0.03 37.07 -1.22
C ALA A 284 0.39 38.06 -2.33
N VAL A 285 1.50 38.79 -2.20
CA VAL A 285 2.04 39.75 -3.18
C VAL A 285 3.57 39.75 -3.25
N ASP A 286 4.18 38.64 -2.85
CA ASP A 286 5.65 38.49 -2.88
C ASP A 286 6.16 37.87 -4.20
N GLY A 287 5.27 37.48 -5.09
CA GLY A 287 5.56 36.88 -6.38
C GLY A 287 6.00 35.42 -6.26
N ASP A 288 5.65 34.71 -5.17
CA ASP A 288 6.00 33.31 -4.94
C ASP A 288 4.77 32.46 -4.64
N LEU A 289 4.35 31.65 -5.58
CA LEU A 289 3.19 30.74 -5.41
C LEU A 289 3.40 29.64 -4.35
N ASN A 290 4.59 29.49 -3.79
CA ASN A 290 4.84 28.58 -2.67
C ASN A 290 4.49 29.18 -1.33
N THR A 291 4.49 30.47 -1.23
CA THR A 291 4.06 31.21 -0.05
C THR A 291 2.57 31.53 -0.16
N ARG A 292 1.98 31.98 0.92
CA ARG A 292 0.58 32.39 0.93
C ARG A 292 0.26 33.25 2.14
N TRP A 293 -0.77 34.06 2.00
CA TRP A 293 -1.56 34.49 3.13
C TRP A 293 -2.56 33.38 3.51
N CYS A 294 -2.76 33.16 4.80
CA CYS A 294 -3.82 32.33 5.32
C CYS A 294 -4.46 32.99 6.53
N ALA A 295 -5.78 33.00 6.61
CA ALA A 295 -6.51 33.49 7.77
C ALA A 295 -6.18 32.67 9.02
N ALA A 296 -6.29 33.23 10.21
CA ALA A 296 -5.99 32.57 11.47
C ALA A 296 -6.93 31.41 11.81
N ASN A 297 -8.12 31.41 11.23
CA ASN A 297 -9.17 30.41 11.48
C ASN A 297 -10.04 30.22 10.23
N PRO A 298 -10.89 29.15 10.18
CA PRO A 298 -11.71 28.83 9.02
C PRO A 298 -13.01 29.67 8.89
N SER A 299 -13.19 30.68 9.70
CA SER A 299 -14.40 31.51 9.68
C SER A 299 -14.41 32.44 8.47
N TYR A 300 -15.61 32.72 7.95
CA TYR A 300 -15.86 33.67 6.88
C TYR A 300 -16.88 34.72 7.35
N PRO A 301 -16.83 35.97 6.82
CA PRO A 301 -15.91 36.45 5.78
C PRO A 301 -14.52 36.80 6.33
N GLN A 302 -13.51 36.67 5.47
CA GLN A 302 -12.15 37.19 5.69
C GLN A 302 -11.79 38.12 4.56
N TRP A 303 -10.79 39.00 4.78
CA TRP A 303 -10.32 39.88 3.72
C TRP A 303 -8.80 40.01 3.72
N LEU A 304 -8.26 40.22 2.49
CA LEU A 304 -6.90 40.64 2.21
C LEU A 304 -6.97 42.02 1.55
N GLN A 305 -6.26 43.02 2.09
CA GLN A 305 -6.20 44.38 1.53
C GLN A 305 -4.79 44.72 1.07
N LEU A 306 -4.71 45.23 -0.13
CA LEU A 306 -3.48 45.74 -0.77
C LEU A 306 -3.53 47.23 -0.84
N GLU A 307 -2.45 47.91 -0.44
CA GLU A 307 -2.25 49.33 -0.60
C GLU A 307 -1.08 49.59 -1.57
N LEU A 308 -1.38 50.21 -2.70
CA LEU A 308 -0.41 50.60 -3.71
C LEU A 308 0.34 51.85 -3.27
N ASP A 309 1.59 52.04 -3.74
CA ASP A 309 2.41 53.22 -3.49
C ASP A 309 1.73 54.51 -3.93
N GLN A 310 0.98 54.44 -5.03
CA GLN A 310 0.17 55.55 -5.60
C GLN A 310 -1.06 55.00 -6.27
N ALA A 311 -2.00 55.87 -6.63
CA ALA A 311 -3.19 55.47 -7.39
C ALA A 311 -2.79 55.03 -8.81
N ARG A 312 -3.17 53.79 -9.19
CA ARG A 312 -2.82 53.15 -10.47
C ARG A 312 -4.08 52.69 -11.21
N GLU A 313 -4.00 52.69 -12.53
CA GLU A 313 -5.07 52.13 -13.39
C GLU A 313 -4.89 50.62 -13.52
N LEU A 314 -5.95 49.87 -13.22
CA LEU A 314 -6.02 48.44 -13.38
C LEU A 314 -6.89 48.07 -14.58
N THR A 315 -6.47 47.06 -15.34
CA THR A 315 -7.23 46.47 -16.44
C THR A 315 -7.68 45.05 -16.13
N GLY A 316 -7.10 44.42 -15.10
CA GLY A 316 -7.46 43.11 -14.66
C GLY A 316 -6.82 42.74 -13.31
N ILE A 317 -7.37 41.70 -12.69
CA ILE A 317 -6.92 41.18 -11.41
C ILE A 317 -6.94 39.63 -11.51
N GLU A 318 -5.82 39.01 -11.17
CA GLU A 318 -5.73 37.58 -11.08
C GLU A 318 -5.47 37.17 -9.63
N THR A 319 -6.19 36.14 -9.13
CA THR A 319 -6.02 35.67 -7.76
C THR A 319 -5.77 34.15 -7.76
N HIS A 320 -4.68 33.73 -7.11
CA HIS A 320 -4.30 32.34 -6.92
C HIS A 320 -4.61 31.90 -5.50
N TRP A 321 -5.57 31.02 -5.32
CA TRP A 321 -5.93 30.50 -4.00
C TRP A 321 -5.21 29.18 -3.73
N GLU A 322 -5.11 28.81 -2.45
CA GLU A 322 -4.24 27.72 -2.01
C GLU A 322 -4.57 26.34 -2.61
N SER A 323 -5.84 26.00 -2.72
CA SER A 323 -6.23 24.62 -3.03
C SER A 323 -7.34 24.55 -4.08
N GLN A 324 -7.45 23.39 -4.71
CA GLN A 324 -8.54 23.10 -5.64
C GLN A 324 -9.90 23.19 -4.96
N GLY A 325 -10.75 24.07 -5.42
CA GLY A 325 -12.07 24.34 -4.87
C GLY A 325 -12.60 25.66 -5.37
N THR A 326 -13.88 25.88 -5.22
CA THR A 326 -14.53 27.15 -5.57
C THR A 326 -14.46 28.09 -4.38
N TYR A 327 -13.73 29.19 -4.51
CA TYR A 327 -13.68 30.25 -3.52
C TYR A 327 -14.61 31.40 -3.94
N ARG A 328 -15.71 31.57 -3.22
CA ARG A 328 -16.62 32.71 -3.42
C ARG A 328 -15.98 33.95 -2.87
N HIS A 329 -15.89 35.00 -3.69
CA HIS A 329 -15.17 36.21 -3.32
C HIS A 329 -15.75 37.44 -3.99
N ARG A 330 -15.40 38.62 -3.46
CA ARG A 330 -15.60 39.94 -4.06
C ARG A 330 -14.32 40.72 -4.00
N ILE A 331 -14.12 41.60 -4.97
CA ILE A 331 -12.97 42.51 -4.99
C ILE A 331 -13.48 43.95 -5.10
N GLU A 332 -13.04 44.78 -4.17
CA GLU A 332 -13.39 46.19 -4.09
C GLU A 332 -12.14 47.06 -4.25
N GLY A 333 -12.32 48.22 -4.86
CA GLY A 333 -11.27 49.24 -5.03
C GLY A 333 -11.65 50.54 -4.39
N SER A 334 -10.62 51.27 -3.91
CA SER A 334 -10.79 52.59 -3.31
C SER A 334 -9.58 53.51 -3.64
N LEU A 335 -9.82 54.78 -3.65
CA LEU A 335 -8.77 55.80 -3.76
C LEU A 335 -8.38 56.40 -2.39
N ASP A 336 -9.31 56.47 -1.46
CA ASP A 336 -9.19 57.17 -0.18
C ASP A 336 -9.29 56.26 1.05
N GLY A 337 -9.62 54.99 0.85
CA GLY A 337 -9.85 54.02 1.93
C GLY A 337 -11.19 54.19 2.66
N LYS A 338 -11.98 55.18 2.28
CA LYS A 338 -13.30 55.47 2.87
C LYS A 338 -14.43 55.04 1.93
N THR A 339 -14.30 55.39 0.67
CA THR A 339 -15.27 55.08 -0.38
C THR A 339 -14.79 53.87 -1.16
N TRP A 340 -15.54 52.77 -1.07
CA TRP A 340 -15.25 51.51 -1.74
C TRP A 340 -16.25 51.24 -2.84
N ARG A 341 -15.75 50.79 -3.98
CA ARG A 341 -16.61 50.36 -5.10
C ARG A 341 -16.29 48.94 -5.51
N LEU A 342 -17.33 48.19 -5.85
CA LEU A 342 -17.21 46.83 -6.30
C LEU A 342 -16.58 46.77 -7.70
N LEU A 343 -15.46 46.07 -7.85
CA LEU A 343 -14.78 45.82 -9.11
C LEU A 343 -15.08 44.43 -9.68
N VAL A 344 -15.22 43.46 -8.80
CA VAL A 344 -15.51 42.07 -9.16
C VAL A 344 -16.51 41.46 -8.18
N ASP A 345 -17.60 40.91 -8.69
CA ASP A 345 -18.50 40.06 -7.88
C ASP A 345 -18.41 38.61 -8.36
N ALA A 346 -17.64 37.79 -7.63
CA ALA A 346 -17.53 36.35 -7.81
C ALA A 346 -18.17 35.57 -6.63
N SER A 347 -19.20 36.17 -6.00
CA SER A 347 -19.90 35.55 -4.84
C SER A 347 -20.72 34.31 -5.22
N GLN A 348 -21.06 34.15 -6.50
CA GLN A 348 -21.78 33.00 -7.03
C GLN A 348 -20.97 32.17 -8.01
N THR A 349 -19.66 32.42 -8.11
CA THR A 349 -18.78 31.69 -9.03
C THR A 349 -18.80 30.19 -8.79
N GLN A 350 -18.71 29.43 -9.87
CA GLN A 350 -18.46 27.96 -9.85
C GLN A 350 -17.04 27.65 -10.36
N ASP A 351 -16.30 28.65 -10.80
CA ASP A 351 -14.95 28.49 -11.30
C ASP A 351 -13.98 28.08 -10.18
N LYS A 352 -12.82 27.58 -10.57
CA LYS A 352 -11.73 27.20 -9.69
C LYS A 352 -10.54 28.17 -9.86
N THR A 353 -9.68 28.19 -8.87
CA THR A 353 -8.41 28.93 -8.93
C THR A 353 -7.52 28.46 -10.09
N PRO A 354 -6.78 29.37 -10.77
CA PRO A 354 -6.72 30.80 -10.58
C PRO A 354 -7.89 31.56 -11.21
N TYR A 355 -8.39 32.60 -10.52
CA TYR A 355 -9.44 33.45 -11.05
C TYR A 355 -8.84 34.64 -11.80
N ARG A 356 -9.22 34.82 -13.07
CA ARG A 356 -8.78 35.88 -13.94
C ARG A 356 -9.94 36.82 -14.26
N HIS A 357 -9.91 38.00 -13.65
CA HIS A 357 -10.96 38.99 -13.82
C HIS A 357 -10.47 40.12 -14.70
N ARG A 358 -11.03 40.27 -15.89
CA ARG A 358 -10.82 41.43 -16.74
C ARG A 358 -11.84 42.48 -16.30
N LEU A 359 -11.34 43.68 -15.99
CA LEU A 359 -12.21 44.82 -15.63
C LEU A 359 -12.88 45.43 -16.88
N ALA A 360 -14.16 45.76 -16.75
CA ALA A 360 -14.96 46.31 -17.88
C ALA A 360 -14.44 47.68 -18.39
N ALA A 361 -13.82 48.43 -17.50
CA ALA A 361 -13.14 49.69 -17.81
C ALA A 361 -11.84 49.75 -17.03
N LYS A 362 -10.94 50.66 -17.41
CA LYS A 362 -9.75 50.97 -16.59
C LYS A 362 -10.17 51.54 -15.25
N GLU A 363 -9.79 50.94 -14.18
CA GLU A 363 -10.19 51.28 -12.83
C GLU A 363 -9.00 51.87 -12.07
N LYS A 364 -9.10 53.17 -11.70
CA LYS A 364 -8.05 53.80 -10.91
C LYS A 364 -8.25 53.52 -9.43
N VAL A 365 -7.30 52.85 -8.79
CA VAL A 365 -7.34 52.45 -7.40
C VAL A 365 -6.02 52.69 -6.69
N ARG A 366 -6.07 52.97 -5.40
CA ARG A 366 -4.91 53.04 -4.49
C ARG A 366 -4.98 51.86 -3.50
N LEU A 367 -6.19 51.47 -3.10
CA LEU A 367 -6.42 50.33 -2.24
C LEU A 367 -7.32 49.30 -2.96
N LEU A 368 -6.97 48.03 -2.81
CA LEU A 368 -7.74 46.89 -3.30
C LEU A 368 -8.03 45.97 -2.14
N ARG A 369 -9.27 45.48 -2.02
CA ARG A 369 -9.64 44.51 -0.98
C ARG A 369 -10.29 43.30 -1.61
N VAL A 370 -9.71 42.13 -1.34
CA VAL A 370 -10.25 40.84 -1.73
C VAL A 370 -10.99 40.26 -0.53
N HIS A 371 -12.30 40.14 -0.63
CA HIS A 371 -13.16 39.54 0.39
C HIS A 371 -13.39 38.04 0.06
N ALA A 372 -12.91 37.19 0.92
CA ALA A 372 -13.23 35.76 0.90
C ALA A 372 -14.58 35.54 1.60
N LEU A 373 -15.56 35.04 0.87
CA LEU A 373 -16.94 34.85 1.35
C LEU A 373 -17.27 33.40 1.71
N GLY A 374 -16.46 32.46 1.23
CA GLY A 374 -16.65 31.03 1.49
C GLY A 374 -15.89 30.16 0.51
N LYS A 375 -15.77 28.88 0.85
CA LYS A 375 -15.16 27.85 0.03
C LYS A 375 -16.08 26.64 -0.07
N SER A 376 -16.27 26.09 -1.27
CA SER A 376 -17.22 24.98 -1.50
C SER A 376 -16.94 23.71 -0.69
N SER A 377 -15.67 23.46 -0.35
CA SER A 377 -15.23 22.32 0.43
C SER A 377 -14.96 22.64 1.92
N GLY A 378 -15.33 23.84 2.37
CA GLY A 378 -14.93 24.35 3.70
C GLY A 378 -13.42 24.66 3.80
N GLY A 379 -12.97 25.06 4.97
CA GLY A 379 -11.58 25.38 5.27
C GLY A 379 -11.27 26.87 5.28
N TRP A 380 -9.99 27.21 5.30
CA TRP A 380 -9.49 28.57 5.51
C TRP A 380 -9.56 29.45 4.25
N ALA A 381 -9.74 30.76 4.43
CA ALA A 381 -9.42 31.74 3.42
C ALA A 381 -7.89 31.80 3.26
N SER A 382 -7.40 31.48 2.08
CA SER A 382 -5.95 31.39 1.84
C SER A 382 -5.63 31.70 0.39
N ILE A 383 -4.80 32.74 0.18
CA ILE A 383 -4.41 33.26 -1.14
C ILE A 383 -2.89 33.14 -1.28
N ARG A 384 -2.46 32.50 -2.36
CA ARG A 384 -1.05 32.37 -2.71
C ARG A 384 -0.51 33.64 -3.35
N GLU A 385 -1.27 34.23 -4.29
CA GLU A 385 -0.82 35.41 -5.02
C GLU A 385 -1.99 36.23 -5.55
N VAL A 386 -1.84 37.56 -5.56
CA VAL A 386 -2.71 38.53 -6.24
C VAL A 386 -1.88 39.28 -7.27
N VAL A 387 -2.20 39.09 -8.55
CA VAL A 387 -1.54 39.72 -9.67
C VAL A 387 -2.40 40.86 -10.21
N LEU A 388 -1.85 42.04 -10.27
CA LEU A 388 -2.54 43.23 -10.77
C LEU A 388 -2.07 43.54 -12.20
N GLN A 389 -3.03 43.75 -13.12
CA GLN A 389 -2.77 44.06 -14.53
C GLN A 389 -3.16 45.54 -14.82
N GLY A 390 -2.30 46.29 -15.51
CA GLY A 390 -2.61 47.68 -15.85
C GLY A 390 -1.42 48.43 -16.45
N ALA A 391 -1.66 49.66 -16.96
CA ALA A 391 -0.62 50.48 -17.53
C ALA A 391 0.41 50.93 -16.46
N GLY A 392 1.67 50.69 -16.77
CA GLY A 392 2.79 51.06 -15.89
C GLY A 392 3.03 50.13 -14.70
N LEU A 393 2.32 48.99 -14.64
CA LEU A 393 2.63 47.91 -13.69
C LEU A 393 3.57 46.91 -14.34
N PRO A 394 4.67 46.53 -13.68
CA PRO A 394 5.48 45.40 -14.17
C PRO A 394 4.62 44.14 -14.22
N ALA A 395 4.75 43.36 -15.28
CA ALA A 395 4.15 42.03 -15.35
C ALA A 395 4.87 41.17 -14.31
N LEU A 396 4.26 41.01 -13.15
CA LEU A 396 4.68 40.00 -12.19
C LEU A 396 4.17 38.67 -12.67
N ALA A 397 5.04 37.88 -13.24
CA ALA A 397 4.77 36.46 -13.38
C ALA A 397 4.88 35.87 -11.97
N PRO A 398 3.85 35.21 -11.46
CA PRO A 398 3.94 34.52 -10.18
C PRO A 398 5.09 33.51 -10.23
N LYS A 399 5.95 33.49 -9.23
CA LYS A 399 6.96 32.44 -9.12
C LYS A 399 6.25 31.11 -8.96
N LEU A 400 6.73 30.12 -9.71
CA LEU A 400 6.17 28.80 -9.68
C LEU A 400 6.28 28.17 -8.28
N SER A 401 5.31 27.34 -7.91
CA SER A 401 5.37 26.59 -6.67
C SER A 401 6.60 25.68 -6.63
N GLU A 402 7.08 25.28 -5.44
CA GLU A 402 8.20 24.32 -5.33
C GLU A 402 7.87 22.98 -6.01
N ALA A 403 6.60 22.58 -6.03
CA ALA A 403 6.14 21.46 -6.82
C ALA A 403 6.26 21.76 -8.32
N ASP A 404 5.79 22.92 -8.76
CA ASP A 404 5.88 23.34 -10.17
C ASP A 404 7.33 23.67 -10.55
N LYS A 405 8.14 24.21 -9.64
CA LYS A 405 9.59 24.39 -9.83
C LYS A 405 10.31 23.05 -9.90
N LYS A 406 9.93 22.06 -9.07
CA LYS A 406 10.41 20.68 -9.18
C LYS A 406 9.96 20.04 -10.48
N GLU A 407 8.73 20.26 -10.89
CA GLU A 407 8.21 19.79 -12.19
C GLU A 407 8.91 20.51 -13.36
N GLN A 408 9.08 21.85 -13.29
CA GLN A 408 9.85 22.60 -14.28
C GLN A 408 11.36 22.35 -14.17
N ALA A 409 11.92 22.14 -12.99
CA ALA A 409 13.31 21.77 -12.83
C ALA A 409 13.58 20.37 -13.37
N LYS A 410 12.63 19.46 -13.26
CA LYS A 410 12.65 18.18 -14.02
C LYS A 410 12.68 18.43 -15.53
N ASN A 411 12.08 19.51 -16.00
CA ASN A 411 11.94 19.87 -17.41
C ASN A 411 12.86 21.02 -17.86
N SER A 412 13.65 21.66 -16.99
CA SER A 412 14.51 22.83 -17.28
C SER A 412 15.97 22.66 -16.87
N GLY A 413 16.35 21.54 -16.30
CA GLY A 413 17.75 21.20 -16.06
C GLY A 413 18.54 21.13 -17.39
N PRO A 414 19.86 21.13 -17.36
CA PRO A 414 20.71 21.08 -18.58
C PRO A 414 20.42 19.87 -19.47
N TYR A 415 19.69 18.88 -18.97
CA TYR A 415 19.30 17.65 -19.68
C TYR A 415 17.80 17.55 -19.97
N ALA A 416 17.00 18.55 -19.61
CA ALA A 416 15.54 18.51 -19.69
C ALA A 416 15.00 18.25 -21.10
N ASN A 417 15.67 18.79 -22.11
CA ASN A 417 15.27 18.70 -23.53
C ASN A 417 16.18 17.76 -24.35
N GLN A 418 17.18 17.12 -23.73
CA GLN A 418 18.19 16.34 -24.44
C GLN A 418 17.98 14.84 -24.37
N GLY A 419 17.01 14.36 -23.60
CA GLY A 419 16.84 12.92 -23.35
C GLY A 419 18.01 12.34 -22.55
N ASN A 420 18.50 11.19 -22.97
CA ASN A 420 19.66 10.55 -22.37
C ASN A 420 20.97 11.16 -22.84
N VAL A 421 21.96 11.24 -21.94
CA VAL A 421 23.34 11.55 -22.29
C VAL A 421 23.98 10.33 -22.95
N PRO A 422 24.74 10.47 -24.07
CA PRO A 422 25.44 9.34 -24.64
C PRO A 422 26.33 8.62 -23.63
N PRO A 423 26.31 7.28 -23.56
CA PRO A 423 27.17 6.55 -22.64
C PRO A 423 28.64 6.75 -22.99
N SER A 424 29.49 6.81 -22.00
CA SER A 424 30.94 6.97 -22.21
C SER A 424 31.71 6.13 -21.20
N ILE A 425 32.85 5.60 -21.65
CA ILE A 425 33.79 4.94 -20.76
C ILE A 425 34.84 5.95 -20.35
N VAL A 426 34.98 6.15 -19.06
CA VAL A 426 35.94 7.06 -18.45
C VAL A 426 36.81 6.25 -17.49
N LYS A 427 38.12 6.32 -17.64
CA LYS A 427 39.03 5.69 -16.69
C LYS A 427 39.04 6.48 -15.39
N LEU A 428 38.57 5.86 -14.36
CA LEU A 428 38.53 6.43 -13.00
C LEU A 428 39.87 6.17 -12.31
N SER A 429 40.26 7.08 -11.40
CA SER A 429 41.34 6.81 -10.47
C SER A 429 40.86 5.83 -9.37
N ALA A 430 41.77 5.12 -8.74
CA ALA A 430 41.46 4.22 -7.61
C ALA A 430 40.69 4.92 -6.48
N GLN A 431 40.99 6.20 -6.25
CA GLN A 431 40.27 7.00 -5.24
C GLN A 431 38.80 7.25 -5.65
N GLN A 432 38.53 7.55 -6.91
CA GLN A 432 37.18 7.75 -7.42
C GLN A 432 36.36 6.47 -7.37
N GLU A 433 36.95 5.33 -7.77
CA GLU A 433 36.29 4.02 -7.65
C GLU A 433 35.99 3.69 -6.18
N ALA A 434 36.95 3.88 -5.27
CA ALA A 434 36.75 3.64 -3.83
C ALA A 434 35.64 4.51 -3.24
N GLU A 435 35.48 5.76 -3.69
CA GLU A 435 34.38 6.63 -3.26
C GLU A 435 33.02 6.13 -3.78
N ILE A 436 32.92 5.66 -5.01
CA ILE A 436 31.69 5.07 -5.55
C ILE A 436 31.34 3.80 -4.78
N LEU A 437 32.32 2.94 -4.51
CA LEU A 437 32.16 1.65 -3.82
C LEU A 437 32.10 1.75 -2.29
N ARG A 438 32.18 2.94 -1.72
CA ARG A 438 32.25 3.14 -0.25
C ARG A 438 31.09 2.48 0.53
N ASP A 439 29.91 2.41 -0.06
CA ASP A 439 28.73 1.79 0.52
C ASP A 439 28.59 0.28 0.20
N VAL A 440 29.45 -0.26 -0.67
CA VAL A 440 29.39 -1.66 -1.06
C VAL A 440 30.07 -2.55 -0.01
N LYS A 441 29.31 -3.51 0.51
CA LYS A 441 29.82 -4.56 1.40
C LYS A 441 29.45 -5.92 0.83
N ILE A 442 30.40 -6.80 0.75
CA ILE A 442 30.24 -8.14 0.18
C ILE A 442 30.49 -9.23 1.20
N ALA A 443 29.87 -10.38 1.00
CA ALA A 443 30.15 -11.58 1.79
C ALA A 443 31.60 -12.05 1.63
N LYS A 444 32.10 -12.80 2.59
CA LYS A 444 33.46 -13.38 2.55
C LYS A 444 33.55 -14.38 1.39
N GLY A 445 34.73 -14.43 0.75
CA GLY A 445 35.00 -15.37 -0.35
C GLY A 445 34.75 -14.79 -1.73
N PHE A 446 34.43 -13.52 -1.84
CA PHE A 446 34.21 -12.83 -3.12
C PHE A 446 35.13 -11.64 -3.30
N GLU A 447 35.23 -11.21 -4.56
CA GLU A 447 35.87 -9.98 -5.00
C GLU A 447 34.80 -9.12 -5.70
N VAL A 448 34.92 -7.79 -5.60
CA VAL A 448 34.04 -6.85 -6.25
C VAL A 448 34.82 -5.83 -7.05
N SER A 449 34.37 -5.52 -8.25
CA SER A 449 34.85 -4.42 -9.08
C SER A 449 33.70 -3.48 -9.43
N LEU A 450 34.00 -2.21 -9.69
CA LEU A 450 33.06 -1.27 -10.28
C LEU A 450 32.97 -1.59 -11.78
N PHE A 451 31.92 -2.34 -12.17
CA PHE A 451 31.77 -2.74 -13.57
C PHE A 451 31.43 -1.56 -14.47
N ALA A 452 30.46 -0.75 -14.06
CA ALA A 452 30.06 0.45 -14.80
C ALA A 452 29.64 1.58 -13.86
N PRO A 453 30.31 2.73 -13.89
CA PRO A 453 29.87 3.96 -13.24
C PRO A 453 28.71 4.61 -14.00
N ALA A 454 28.10 5.67 -13.43
CA ALA A 454 26.93 6.34 -13.99
C ALA A 454 27.10 6.85 -15.43
N ASN A 455 28.29 7.31 -15.80
CA ASN A 455 28.57 7.76 -17.17
C ASN A 455 28.54 6.62 -18.20
N ALA A 456 28.79 5.38 -17.79
CA ALA A 456 28.67 4.20 -18.65
C ALA A 456 27.25 3.60 -18.63
N ALA A 457 26.58 3.62 -17.48
CA ALA A 457 25.22 3.10 -17.31
C ALA A 457 24.47 3.84 -16.19
N ASN A 458 23.81 4.95 -16.55
CA ASN A 458 22.99 5.70 -15.59
C ASN A 458 21.60 5.08 -15.42
N TYR A 459 20.99 5.27 -14.25
CA TYR A 459 19.65 4.74 -13.91
C TYR A 459 19.45 3.28 -14.34
N PRO A 460 20.31 2.34 -13.96
CA PRO A 460 20.15 0.95 -14.31
C PRO A 460 18.96 0.37 -13.55
N VAL A 461 17.91 -0.04 -14.26
CA VAL A 461 16.66 -0.57 -13.65
C VAL A 461 16.72 -2.09 -13.57
N PHE A 462 17.00 -2.75 -14.71
CA PHE A 462 17.18 -4.18 -14.82
C PHE A 462 18.46 -4.49 -15.62
N VAL A 463 19.03 -5.66 -15.38
CA VAL A 463 20.22 -6.14 -16.06
C VAL A 463 20.02 -7.57 -16.58
N ALA A 464 20.54 -7.88 -17.74
CA ALA A 464 20.59 -9.24 -18.30
C ALA A 464 22.00 -9.57 -18.77
N ALA A 465 22.58 -10.59 -18.18
CA ALA A 465 23.90 -11.08 -18.54
C ALA A 465 23.79 -12.18 -19.59
N ALA A 466 24.37 -11.97 -20.75
CA ALA A 466 24.59 -13.03 -21.73
C ALA A 466 25.58 -14.07 -21.16
N THR A 467 25.57 -15.29 -21.71
CA THR A 467 26.41 -16.38 -21.23
C THR A 467 27.91 -16.01 -21.30
N ASN A 468 28.33 -15.19 -22.28
CA ASN A 468 29.70 -14.72 -22.45
C ASN A 468 30.08 -13.48 -21.61
N GLY A 469 29.15 -12.94 -20.81
CA GLY A 469 29.39 -11.78 -19.96
C GLY A 469 29.12 -10.42 -20.60
N THR A 470 28.59 -10.38 -21.82
CA THR A 470 27.98 -9.15 -22.33
C THR A 470 26.80 -8.80 -21.47
N LEU A 471 26.75 -7.58 -20.94
CA LEU A 471 25.66 -7.12 -20.05
C LEU A 471 24.73 -6.16 -20.79
N TYR A 472 23.46 -6.48 -20.81
CA TYR A 472 22.41 -5.59 -21.29
C TYR A 472 21.74 -4.92 -20.10
N VAL A 473 21.47 -3.61 -20.20
CA VAL A 473 20.97 -2.80 -19.08
C VAL A 473 19.79 -1.98 -19.53
N SER A 474 18.65 -2.17 -18.88
CA SER A 474 17.55 -1.22 -18.95
C SER A 474 17.92 0.04 -18.19
N SER A 475 18.15 1.14 -18.90
CA SER A 475 18.46 2.45 -18.31
C SER A 475 17.26 3.37 -18.49
N ASP A 476 16.64 3.83 -17.40
CA ASP A 476 15.45 4.68 -17.46
C ASP A 476 15.56 5.90 -16.56
N GLY A 477 15.91 7.03 -17.13
CA GLY A 477 15.96 8.31 -16.44
C GLY A 477 14.62 8.86 -15.95
N ASN A 478 13.51 8.19 -16.20
CA ASN A 478 12.22 8.53 -15.59
C ASN A 478 12.13 8.09 -14.12
N GLY A 479 13.03 7.23 -13.65
CA GLY A 479 12.85 6.57 -12.39
C GLY A 479 11.58 5.71 -12.39
N SER A 480 10.87 5.62 -11.26
CA SER A 480 9.61 4.86 -11.19
C SER A 480 8.35 5.71 -11.42
N LEU A 481 8.43 7.03 -11.29
CA LEU A 481 7.25 7.92 -11.35
C LEU A 481 7.24 8.88 -12.54
N GLY A 482 8.36 9.07 -13.24
CA GLY A 482 8.46 9.96 -14.39
C GLY A 482 7.73 9.40 -15.62
N ARG A 483 7.36 10.32 -16.55
CA ARG A 483 6.67 10.00 -17.82
C ARG A 483 7.21 10.81 -18.99
N ASN A 484 8.46 11.23 -18.90
CA ASN A 484 9.09 12.03 -19.96
C ASN A 484 9.60 11.11 -21.08
N PRO A 485 9.26 11.39 -22.34
CA PRO A 485 9.75 10.59 -23.46
C PRO A 485 11.27 10.75 -23.65
N LYS A 486 11.88 9.76 -24.33
CA LYS A 486 13.32 9.72 -24.66
C LYS A 486 14.25 9.68 -23.45
N ARG A 487 13.79 9.15 -22.32
CA ARG A 487 14.60 8.93 -21.12
C ARG A 487 14.92 7.45 -20.86
N GLY A 488 14.34 6.56 -21.64
CA GLY A 488 14.61 5.12 -21.60
C GLY A 488 15.51 4.68 -22.75
N ARG A 489 16.33 3.69 -22.50
CA ARG A 489 17.17 3.01 -23.49
C ARG A 489 17.68 1.68 -22.96
N ILE A 490 18.14 0.83 -23.86
CA ILE A 490 18.93 -0.36 -23.53
C ILE A 490 20.38 -0.06 -23.84
N LEU A 491 21.24 -0.32 -22.87
CA LEU A 491 22.69 -0.26 -23.05
C LEU A 491 23.25 -1.67 -23.16
N ARG A 492 24.31 -1.84 -24.04
CA ARG A 492 25.12 -3.04 -24.12
C ARG A 492 26.52 -2.72 -23.63
N LEU A 493 26.99 -3.43 -22.60
CA LEU A 493 28.29 -3.24 -22.00
C LEU A 493 29.14 -4.50 -22.15
N ARG A 494 30.44 -4.34 -22.35
CA ARG A 494 31.40 -5.43 -22.47
C ARG A 494 32.69 -5.13 -21.74
N ASP A 495 33.17 -6.12 -21.02
CA ASP A 495 34.52 -6.24 -20.47
C ASP A 495 35.34 -7.07 -21.46
N LEU A 496 36.29 -6.45 -22.17
CA LEU A 496 37.05 -7.05 -23.25
C LEU A 496 38.36 -7.67 -22.78
N ASP A 497 38.94 -7.18 -21.69
CA ASP A 497 40.22 -7.64 -21.15
C ASP A 497 40.07 -8.54 -19.88
N GLY A 498 38.87 -8.67 -19.35
CA GLY A 498 38.55 -9.55 -18.23
C GLY A 498 38.91 -8.97 -16.86
N ASP A 499 39.14 -7.65 -16.77
CA ASP A 499 39.51 -6.99 -15.49
C ASP A 499 38.32 -6.72 -14.56
N GLY A 500 37.11 -6.93 -15.05
CA GLY A 500 35.86 -6.73 -14.31
C GLY A 500 35.30 -5.32 -14.42
N ARG A 501 35.75 -4.57 -15.43
CA ARG A 501 35.25 -3.25 -15.81
C ARG A 501 34.77 -3.26 -17.23
N ALA A 502 33.75 -2.45 -17.53
CA ALA A 502 33.30 -2.30 -18.91
C ALA A 502 34.29 -1.43 -19.73
N ASP A 503 34.77 -1.96 -20.81
CA ASP A 503 35.58 -1.25 -21.83
C ASP A 503 34.73 -0.61 -22.91
N GLU A 504 33.51 -1.13 -23.08
CA GLU A 504 32.56 -0.67 -24.09
C GLU A 504 31.18 -0.46 -23.46
N SER A 505 30.55 0.66 -23.79
CA SER A 505 29.14 0.93 -23.53
C SER A 505 28.49 1.56 -24.75
N LYS A 506 27.49 0.89 -25.32
CA LYS A 506 26.76 1.33 -26.51
C LYS A 506 25.28 1.36 -26.25
N VAL A 507 24.56 2.27 -26.90
CA VAL A 507 23.09 2.23 -26.96
C VAL A 507 22.69 1.10 -27.90
N PHE A 508 22.13 0.03 -27.36
CA PHE A 508 21.62 -1.12 -28.09
C PHE A 508 20.27 -0.82 -28.76
N ALA A 509 19.38 -0.17 -28.00
CA ALA A 509 18.09 0.31 -28.51
C ALA A 509 17.60 1.52 -27.70
N GLU A 510 16.91 2.45 -28.36
CA GLU A 510 16.20 3.52 -27.69
C GLU A 510 14.73 3.12 -27.51
N VAL A 511 14.26 3.08 -26.29
CA VAL A 511 12.90 2.66 -25.96
C VAL A 511 12.45 3.31 -24.65
N ASP A 512 11.26 3.89 -24.64
CA ASP A 512 10.71 4.52 -23.44
C ASP A 512 10.29 3.48 -22.39
N SER A 513 10.57 3.78 -21.13
CA SER A 513 10.16 2.98 -19.98
C SER A 513 10.59 1.50 -20.05
N PRO A 514 11.87 1.20 -20.36
CA PRO A 514 12.36 -0.17 -20.41
C PRO A 514 12.31 -0.78 -19.00
N ARG A 515 11.85 -2.04 -18.93
CA ARG A 515 11.75 -2.82 -17.69
C ARG A 515 12.56 -4.10 -17.84
N GLY A 516 12.05 -5.21 -17.36
CA GLY A 516 12.70 -6.50 -17.40
C GLY A 516 13.14 -6.94 -18.79
N LEU A 517 14.30 -7.51 -18.87
CA LEU A 517 14.94 -7.93 -20.12
C LEU A 517 15.64 -9.27 -19.95
N VAL A 518 15.70 -10.03 -21.02
CA VAL A 518 16.41 -11.32 -21.09
C VAL A 518 17.13 -11.42 -22.43
N TRP A 519 18.41 -11.75 -22.37
CA TRP A 519 19.17 -12.10 -23.56
C TRP A 519 19.03 -13.59 -23.92
N ASP A 520 18.70 -13.91 -25.15
CA ASP A 520 18.54 -15.27 -25.63
C ASP A 520 19.27 -15.42 -27.01
N GLN A 521 20.56 -15.73 -26.95
CA GLN A 521 21.42 -16.05 -28.05
C GLN A 521 21.68 -14.90 -29.03
N ASP A 522 20.70 -14.49 -29.83
CA ASP A 522 20.79 -13.50 -30.90
C ASP A 522 19.80 -12.35 -30.73
N ARG A 523 19.01 -12.37 -29.63
CA ARG A 523 17.97 -11.40 -29.40
C ARG A 523 17.79 -11.03 -27.94
N LEU A 524 17.23 -9.87 -27.72
CA LEU A 524 16.84 -9.38 -26.42
C LEU A 524 15.31 -9.33 -26.34
N TYR A 525 14.73 -10.05 -25.38
CA TYR A 525 13.34 -9.84 -25.00
C TYR A 525 13.25 -8.72 -23.97
N LEU A 526 12.30 -7.82 -24.13
CA LEU A 526 12.16 -6.63 -23.31
C LEU A 526 10.70 -6.31 -23.03
N VAL A 527 10.35 -6.14 -21.75
CA VAL A 527 9.11 -5.49 -21.33
C VAL A 527 9.32 -3.99 -21.35
N HIS A 528 8.49 -3.29 -22.13
CA HIS A 528 8.45 -1.83 -22.19
C HIS A 528 7.00 -1.36 -22.34
N PRO A 529 6.33 -1.07 -21.22
CA PRO A 529 4.90 -0.79 -21.25
C PRO A 529 4.50 0.22 -22.35
N PRO A 530 3.49 -0.09 -23.16
CA PRO A 530 2.50 -1.17 -22.98
C PRO A 530 2.85 -2.52 -23.63
N HIS A 531 4.07 -2.75 -24.11
CA HIS A 531 4.41 -3.90 -24.94
C HIS A 531 5.47 -4.81 -24.31
N LEU A 532 5.54 -6.04 -24.82
CA LEU A 532 6.69 -6.92 -24.76
C LEU A 532 7.18 -7.13 -26.19
N SER A 533 8.46 -6.91 -26.44
CA SER A 533 9.07 -7.02 -27.75
C SER A 533 10.35 -7.85 -27.73
N GLU A 534 10.72 -8.38 -28.88
CA GLU A 534 12.10 -8.83 -29.16
C GLU A 534 12.87 -7.79 -29.96
N PHE A 535 14.13 -7.65 -29.66
CA PHE A 535 15.08 -6.79 -30.36
C PHE A 535 16.23 -7.67 -30.89
N ILE A 536 16.58 -7.53 -32.16
CA ILE A 536 17.52 -8.38 -32.84
C ILE A 536 18.67 -7.51 -33.40
N ASP A 537 19.89 -7.86 -33.02
CA ASP A 537 21.16 -7.34 -33.58
C ASP A 537 21.60 -8.32 -34.67
N ALA A 538 21.22 -8.02 -35.92
CA ALA A 538 21.37 -8.96 -37.02
C ALA A 538 22.77 -9.00 -37.61
N ASP A 539 23.54 -7.92 -37.51
CA ASP A 539 24.92 -7.81 -38.04
C ASP A 539 25.98 -7.90 -36.94
N GLY A 540 25.60 -7.94 -35.68
CA GLY A 540 26.48 -8.12 -34.52
C GLY A 540 27.25 -6.85 -34.13
N ASP A 541 26.85 -5.67 -34.61
CA ASP A 541 27.51 -4.39 -34.29
C ASP A 541 27.22 -3.87 -32.87
N GLY A 542 26.23 -4.45 -32.21
CA GLY A 542 25.81 -4.08 -30.85
C GLY A 542 24.68 -3.09 -30.80
N ARG A 543 23.92 -2.96 -31.89
CA ARG A 543 22.67 -2.24 -31.99
C ARG A 543 21.59 -3.15 -32.53
N ALA A 544 20.35 -2.94 -32.12
CA ALA A 544 19.24 -3.68 -32.67
C ALA A 544 18.69 -2.97 -33.91
N GLU A 545 18.71 -3.62 -35.06
CA GLU A 545 18.10 -3.13 -36.30
C GLU A 545 16.64 -3.47 -36.39
N LYS A 546 16.18 -4.49 -35.65
CA LYS A 546 14.82 -5.00 -35.77
C LYS A 546 14.17 -5.11 -34.41
N GLN A 547 12.94 -4.61 -34.35
CA GLN A 547 12.02 -4.77 -33.20
C GLN A 547 10.74 -5.46 -33.68
N ASN A 548 10.34 -6.53 -33.02
CA ASN A 548 9.07 -7.19 -33.24
C ASN A 548 8.27 -7.15 -31.91
N ILE A 549 7.03 -6.66 -31.96
CA ILE A 549 6.14 -6.69 -30.80
C ILE A 549 5.54 -8.09 -30.69
N LEU A 550 5.82 -8.77 -29.59
CA LEU A 550 5.33 -10.12 -29.29
C LEU A 550 3.99 -10.10 -28.55
N VAL A 551 3.85 -9.17 -27.57
CA VAL A 551 2.59 -8.95 -26.85
C VAL A 551 2.26 -7.46 -26.89
N ARG A 552 1.03 -7.16 -27.33
CA ARG A 552 0.50 -5.78 -27.34
C ARG A 552 -0.34 -5.54 -26.10
N ASP A 553 -0.38 -4.28 -25.67
CA ASP A 553 -1.26 -3.79 -24.60
C ASP A 553 -1.15 -4.63 -23.32
N LEU A 554 0.07 -5.13 -23.08
CA LEU A 554 0.42 -5.93 -21.92
C LEU A 554 0.10 -5.19 -20.62
N ALA A 555 0.31 -3.87 -20.62
CA ALA A 555 0.09 -2.99 -19.48
C ALA A 555 -0.42 -1.61 -19.93
N PHE A 556 -0.61 -0.71 -18.99
CA PHE A 556 -0.83 0.72 -19.29
C PHE A 556 0.43 1.33 -19.89
N GLY A 557 0.28 2.19 -20.89
CA GLY A 557 1.38 2.95 -21.45
C GLY A 557 1.98 3.91 -20.41
N PHE A 558 3.27 4.19 -20.52
CA PHE A 558 3.98 5.07 -19.57
C PHE A 558 3.44 6.51 -19.52
N LYS A 559 2.72 6.96 -20.56
CA LYS A 559 2.02 8.25 -20.57
C LYS A 559 0.77 8.26 -19.71
N ASP A 560 0.12 7.12 -19.58
CA ASP A 560 -1.13 6.97 -18.82
C ASP A 560 -0.83 6.72 -17.33
N ARG A 561 0.16 5.87 -17.06
CA ARG A 561 0.60 5.53 -15.70
C ARG A 561 2.12 5.48 -15.63
N PRO A 562 2.71 5.84 -14.47
CA PRO A 562 4.15 5.64 -14.28
C PRO A 562 4.50 4.15 -14.31
N ALA A 563 5.77 3.84 -14.46
CA ALA A 563 6.26 2.48 -14.55
C ALA A 563 6.05 1.66 -13.26
N ASP A 564 6.03 2.34 -12.12
CA ASP A 564 5.76 1.71 -10.83
C ASP A 564 4.37 1.05 -10.84
N HIS A 565 4.30 -0.19 -10.33
CA HIS A 565 3.10 -1.01 -10.30
C HIS A 565 2.54 -1.50 -11.65
N THR A 566 3.25 -1.32 -12.76
CA THR A 566 2.88 -1.91 -14.06
C THR A 566 3.50 -3.31 -14.24
N THR A 567 3.64 -3.78 -15.47
CA THR A 567 4.50 -4.92 -15.79
C THR A 567 5.97 -4.56 -15.61
N ASN A 568 6.73 -5.45 -15.01
CA ASN A 568 8.08 -5.20 -14.54
C ASN A 568 9.09 -6.20 -15.13
N GLY A 569 9.56 -7.15 -14.33
CA GLY A 569 10.63 -8.07 -14.66
C GLY A 569 10.24 -9.15 -15.66
N LEU A 570 11.25 -9.71 -16.29
CA LEU A 570 11.13 -10.74 -17.29
C LEU A 570 12.20 -11.80 -17.07
N SER A 571 11.82 -13.05 -16.95
CA SER A 571 12.74 -14.17 -16.78
C SER A 571 12.47 -15.26 -17.82
N LEU A 572 13.50 -16.01 -18.20
CA LEU A 572 13.42 -17.12 -19.14
C LEU A 572 13.67 -18.45 -18.43
N GLY A 573 12.70 -19.35 -18.50
CA GLY A 573 12.81 -20.67 -17.93
C GLY A 573 13.50 -21.70 -18.87
N LEU A 574 13.98 -22.81 -18.29
CA LEU A 574 14.50 -23.94 -19.05
C LEU A 574 13.43 -24.62 -19.93
N ASP A 575 12.15 -24.40 -19.63
CA ASP A 575 11.03 -24.81 -20.49
C ASP A 575 10.91 -23.99 -21.78
N GLY A 576 11.74 -22.95 -21.94
CA GLY A 576 11.71 -22.04 -23.06
C GLY A 576 10.56 -21.02 -23.02
N LYS A 577 9.95 -20.85 -21.85
CA LYS A 577 8.90 -19.87 -21.66
C LYS A 577 9.41 -18.59 -20.99
N LEU A 578 8.79 -17.48 -21.30
CA LEU A 578 8.96 -16.19 -20.65
C LEU A 578 8.00 -16.08 -19.48
N TYR A 579 8.50 -15.60 -18.34
CA TYR A 579 7.74 -15.29 -17.14
C TYR A 579 7.79 -13.79 -16.89
N VAL A 580 6.64 -13.13 -16.88
CA VAL A 580 6.52 -11.68 -16.71
C VAL A 580 5.91 -11.38 -15.34
N ALA A 581 6.65 -10.65 -14.52
CA ALA A 581 6.16 -10.14 -13.25
C ALA A 581 5.28 -8.89 -13.48
N GLY A 582 4.13 -8.83 -12.81
CA GLY A 582 3.20 -7.71 -12.88
C GLY A 582 2.84 -7.14 -11.52
N GLY A 583 2.83 -5.81 -11.43
CA GLY A 583 2.29 -5.09 -10.29
C GLY A 583 0.76 -4.98 -10.32
N ASP A 584 0.21 -4.34 -9.30
CA ASP A 584 -1.23 -4.31 -9.04
C ASP A 584 -2.05 -3.39 -9.97
N PHE A 585 -1.41 -2.71 -10.91
CA PHE A 585 -2.14 -2.11 -12.04
C PHE A 585 -2.65 -3.17 -13.01
N GLY A 586 -2.11 -4.38 -12.98
CA GLY A 586 -2.60 -5.54 -13.70
C GLY A 586 -2.31 -5.52 -15.21
N PHE A 587 -2.90 -6.50 -15.89
CA PHE A 587 -2.77 -6.72 -17.32
C PHE A 587 -4.11 -6.41 -17.97
N LEU A 588 -4.22 -5.24 -18.62
CA LEU A 588 -5.51 -4.71 -19.05
C LEU A 588 -6.11 -5.44 -20.26
N GLN A 589 -5.30 -5.68 -21.28
CA GLN A 589 -5.73 -6.34 -22.51
C GLN A 589 -4.53 -6.95 -23.26
N ALA A 590 -3.72 -7.70 -22.54
CA ALA A 590 -2.55 -8.32 -23.12
C ALA A 590 -2.94 -9.21 -24.31
N THR A 591 -2.42 -8.92 -25.50
CA THR A 591 -2.73 -9.65 -26.73
C THR A 591 -1.47 -10.27 -27.31
N GLY A 592 -1.39 -11.59 -27.30
CA GLY A 592 -0.28 -12.36 -27.81
C GLY A 592 -0.21 -12.41 -29.34
N SER A 593 0.88 -12.97 -29.88
CA SER A 593 1.10 -13.13 -31.33
C SER A 593 0.07 -14.05 -32.00
N ASP A 594 -0.51 -14.98 -31.26
CA ASP A 594 -1.59 -15.88 -31.70
C ASP A 594 -3.00 -15.23 -31.63
N GLY A 595 -3.09 -13.96 -31.24
CA GLY A 595 -4.32 -13.22 -31.07
C GLY A 595 -5.09 -13.53 -29.76
N LYS A 596 -4.58 -14.40 -28.92
CA LYS A 596 -5.16 -14.67 -27.59
C LYS A 596 -5.02 -13.44 -26.73
N THR A 597 -6.13 -13.03 -26.11
CA THR A 597 -6.18 -11.92 -25.17
C THR A 597 -6.27 -12.44 -23.73
N LEU A 598 -5.65 -11.68 -22.81
CA LEU A 598 -5.65 -11.96 -21.39
C LEU A 598 -5.94 -10.65 -20.65
N GLN A 599 -6.85 -10.72 -19.68
CA GLN A 599 -7.11 -9.62 -18.74
C GLN A 599 -6.96 -10.12 -17.31
N HIS A 600 -6.22 -9.39 -16.48
CA HIS A 600 -6.10 -9.69 -15.06
C HIS A 600 -5.99 -8.39 -14.28
N ARG A 601 -6.89 -8.19 -13.31
CA ARG A 601 -6.85 -7.07 -12.37
C ARG A 601 -6.05 -7.47 -11.15
N GLY A 602 -4.98 -6.74 -10.87
CA GLY A 602 -4.08 -7.02 -9.75
C GLY A 602 -2.74 -7.59 -10.20
N GLY A 603 -1.84 -7.77 -9.24
CA GLY A 603 -0.50 -8.30 -9.48
C GLY A 603 -0.48 -9.82 -9.62
N GLY A 604 0.57 -10.31 -10.26
CA GLY A 604 0.78 -11.73 -10.49
C GLY A 604 1.90 -12.02 -11.48
N VAL A 605 1.96 -13.24 -11.94
CA VAL A 605 2.90 -13.71 -12.96
C VAL A 605 2.11 -14.22 -14.16
N ILE A 606 2.44 -13.74 -15.35
CA ILE A 606 1.99 -14.35 -16.60
C ILE A 606 3.12 -15.11 -17.25
N ARG A 607 2.77 -16.12 -18.04
CA ARG A 607 3.71 -16.99 -18.77
C ARG A 607 3.29 -17.06 -20.23
N LEU A 608 4.28 -17.13 -21.11
CA LEU A 608 4.07 -17.21 -22.57
C LEU A 608 5.26 -17.87 -23.27
N ASN A 609 5.05 -18.28 -24.50
CA ASN A 609 6.13 -18.75 -25.36
C ASN A 609 7.00 -17.59 -25.86
N THR A 610 8.25 -17.87 -26.22
CA THR A 610 9.19 -16.85 -26.72
C THR A 610 8.81 -16.23 -28.07
N ASP A 611 7.84 -16.80 -28.78
CA ASP A 611 7.25 -16.21 -29.99
C ASP A 611 6.04 -15.30 -29.70
N GLY A 612 5.70 -15.10 -28.42
CA GLY A 612 4.58 -14.29 -27.98
C GLY A 612 3.23 -15.01 -27.95
N SER A 613 3.18 -16.29 -28.30
CA SER A 613 1.96 -17.10 -28.24
C SER A 613 1.76 -17.75 -26.88
N GLY A 614 0.59 -18.37 -26.69
CA GLY A 614 0.32 -19.18 -25.50
C GLY A 614 0.20 -18.40 -24.19
N LEU A 615 -0.21 -17.15 -24.25
CA LEU A 615 -0.32 -16.25 -23.10
C LEU A 615 -1.28 -16.81 -22.05
N GLU A 616 -0.82 -16.92 -20.80
CA GLU A 616 -1.61 -17.47 -19.67
C GLU A 616 -1.25 -16.80 -18.34
N ILE A 617 -2.21 -16.80 -17.40
CA ILE A 617 -1.96 -16.41 -16.01
C ILE A 617 -1.32 -17.60 -15.31
N TYR A 618 -0.15 -17.40 -14.72
CA TYR A 618 0.55 -18.41 -13.94
C TYR A 618 0.21 -18.31 -12.45
N SER A 619 0.30 -17.10 -11.88
CA SER A 619 0.04 -16.82 -10.47
C SER A 619 -0.72 -15.50 -10.30
N THR A 620 -1.46 -15.35 -9.20
CA THR A 620 -2.28 -14.18 -8.89
C THR A 620 -2.12 -13.73 -7.45
N GLY A 621 -2.67 -12.55 -7.13
CA GLY A 621 -2.83 -12.10 -5.74
C GLY A 621 -1.58 -11.52 -5.09
N THR A 622 -0.63 -11.02 -5.87
CA THR A 622 0.48 -10.19 -5.39
C THR A 622 0.17 -8.70 -5.54
N ARG A 623 0.97 -7.85 -4.90
CA ARG A 623 0.82 -6.41 -5.04
C ARG A 623 1.79 -5.82 -6.07
N ASN A 624 3.09 -5.90 -5.81
CA ASN A 624 4.10 -5.30 -6.69
C ASN A 624 5.38 -6.11 -6.66
N ILE A 625 5.35 -7.27 -7.32
CA ILE A 625 6.55 -8.02 -7.63
C ILE A 625 7.24 -7.39 -8.83
N LEU A 626 8.56 -7.20 -8.75
CA LEU A 626 9.31 -6.61 -9.84
C LEU A 626 9.95 -7.67 -10.74
N GLU A 627 10.33 -8.81 -10.19
CA GLU A 627 10.90 -9.90 -10.96
C GLU A 627 10.73 -11.24 -10.24
N VAL A 628 10.85 -12.34 -10.96
CA VAL A 628 10.84 -13.70 -10.42
C VAL A 628 12.17 -14.40 -10.65
N ALA A 629 12.76 -14.97 -9.61
CA ALA A 629 13.89 -15.87 -9.69
C ALA A 629 13.39 -17.25 -10.12
N VAL A 630 13.84 -17.74 -11.29
CA VAL A 630 13.43 -19.02 -11.84
C VAL A 630 14.53 -20.07 -11.64
N SER A 631 14.26 -21.09 -10.83
CA SER A 631 15.20 -22.17 -10.57
C SER A 631 15.42 -23.07 -11.82
N PRO A 632 16.50 -23.86 -11.86
CA PRO A 632 16.69 -24.87 -12.91
C PRO A 632 15.56 -25.90 -13.02
N ARG A 633 14.71 -25.99 -12.01
CA ARG A 633 13.59 -26.91 -11.92
C ARG A 633 12.24 -26.21 -12.09
N LEU A 634 12.25 -24.94 -12.51
CA LEU A 634 11.07 -24.09 -12.71
C LEU A 634 10.29 -23.82 -11.42
N ASP A 635 10.97 -23.70 -10.30
CA ASP A 635 10.42 -23.09 -9.11
C ASP A 635 10.63 -21.58 -9.15
N LEU A 636 9.60 -20.82 -8.90
CA LEU A 636 9.62 -19.37 -9.02
C LEU A 636 9.54 -18.73 -7.64
N PHE A 637 10.40 -17.76 -7.39
CA PHE A 637 10.43 -17.02 -6.14
C PHE A 637 10.48 -15.51 -6.39
N ALA A 638 9.83 -14.73 -5.55
CA ALA A 638 9.95 -13.28 -5.57
C ALA A 638 9.68 -12.64 -4.21
N ARG A 639 10.19 -11.42 -4.02
CA ARG A 639 9.73 -10.50 -3.00
C ARG A 639 8.55 -9.69 -3.51
N ASP A 640 7.45 -9.71 -2.78
CA ASP A 640 6.27 -8.87 -3.02
C ASP A 640 6.27 -7.69 -2.06
N ASN A 641 6.16 -6.50 -2.63
CA ASN A 641 6.08 -5.26 -1.89
C ASN A 641 4.63 -4.95 -1.55
N THR A 642 4.16 -5.35 -0.37
CA THR A 642 2.78 -5.13 0.09
C THR A 642 2.64 -3.86 0.94
N ASN A 643 1.42 -3.34 1.06
CA ASN A 643 1.09 -2.21 1.93
C ASN A 643 -0.08 -2.58 2.84
N ASP A 644 0.22 -2.86 4.09
CA ASP A 644 -0.76 -3.35 5.05
C ASP A 644 -1.53 -2.24 5.79
N GLY A 645 -1.34 -0.98 5.36
CA GLY A 645 -1.98 0.19 5.95
C GLY A 645 -1.16 0.88 7.04
N GLY A 646 -0.09 0.26 7.55
CA GLY A 646 0.85 0.83 8.53
C GLY A 646 2.27 1.03 8.00
N GLY A 647 2.53 0.66 6.75
CA GLY A 647 3.86 0.70 6.12
C GLY A 647 3.95 -0.27 4.95
N TRP A 648 5.14 -0.39 4.41
CA TRP A 648 5.45 -1.29 3.32
C TRP A 648 6.04 -2.58 3.90
N ASN A 649 5.32 -3.69 3.79
CA ASN A 649 5.84 -5.00 4.14
C ASN A 649 6.36 -5.71 2.89
N VAL A 650 7.44 -6.46 3.04
CA VAL A 650 8.01 -7.28 1.99
C VAL A 650 7.82 -8.74 2.35
N ARG A 651 7.14 -9.48 1.48
CA ARG A 651 6.88 -10.91 1.64
C ARG A 651 7.61 -11.71 0.60
N PHE A 652 8.11 -12.86 1.02
CA PHE A 652 8.77 -13.80 0.12
C PHE A 652 7.80 -14.92 -0.26
N HIS A 653 7.59 -15.08 -1.56
CA HIS A 653 6.66 -16.07 -2.12
C HIS A 653 7.38 -17.12 -2.94
N HIS A 654 6.81 -18.32 -2.96
CA HIS A 654 7.00 -19.35 -3.96
C HIS A 654 5.73 -19.46 -4.81
N PHE A 655 5.87 -19.44 -6.13
CA PHE A 655 4.77 -19.52 -7.09
C PHE A 655 4.71 -20.91 -7.70
N THR A 656 3.55 -21.55 -7.59
CA THR A 656 3.33 -22.94 -7.99
C THR A 656 2.56 -23.09 -9.31
N GLY A 657 2.06 -21.98 -9.84
CA GLY A 657 0.99 -21.97 -10.83
C GLY A 657 -0.36 -22.33 -10.21
N LEU A 658 -1.43 -21.76 -10.68
CA LEU A 658 -2.78 -21.86 -10.10
C LEU A 658 -2.90 -21.35 -8.66
N ASP A 659 -1.95 -20.58 -8.18
CA ASP A 659 -1.92 -20.02 -6.84
C ASP A 659 -2.51 -18.61 -6.79
N ASP A 660 -3.01 -18.24 -5.61
CA ASP A 660 -3.52 -16.92 -5.30
C ASP A 660 -3.00 -16.50 -3.91
N HIS A 661 -2.22 -15.44 -3.88
CA HIS A 661 -1.64 -14.91 -2.65
C HIS A 661 -2.55 -13.89 -1.95
N GLY A 662 -3.76 -13.67 -2.48
CA GLY A 662 -4.89 -13.00 -1.83
C GLY A 662 -4.87 -11.49 -1.84
N TYR A 663 -3.81 -10.82 -2.31
CA TYR A 663 -3.75 -9.38 -2.31
C TYR A 663 -4.62 -8.81 -3.45
N PRO A 664 -5.42 -7.77 -3.22
CA PRO A 664 -5.71 -7.12 -1.93
C PRO A 664 -7.03 -7.59 -1.29
N ARG A 665 -7.87 -8.34 -2.02
CA ARG A 665 -9.27 -8.63 -1.63
C ARG A 665 -9.40 -9.77 -0.63
N LEU A 666 -8.67 -10.83 -0.85
CA LEU A 666 -8.73 -12.00 0.03
C LEU A 666 -7.83 -11.82 1.27
N TYR A 667 -6.81 -11.01 1.15
CA TYR A 667 -5.71 -10.85 2.07
C TYR A 667 -6.11 -10.66 3.54
N LYS A 668 -7.11 -9.82 3.84
CA LYS A 668 -7.57 -9.57 5.22
C LYS A 668 -8.83 -10.35 5.60
N ASN A 669 -9.78 -10.49 4.70
CA ASN A 669 -11.10 -11.04 5.02
C ASN A 669 -11.25 -12.53 4.72
N PHE A 670 -10.43 -13.04 3.80
CA PHE A 670 -10.50 -14.38 3.25
C PHE A 670 -9.10 -15.00 3.20
N SER A 671 -8.27 -14.72 4.20
CA SER A 671 -6.89 -15.20 4.26
C SER A 671 -6.74 -16.71 4.21
N ASP A 672 -7.77 -17.44 4.65
CA ASP A 672 -7.86 -18.90 4.56
C ASP A 672 -8.10 -19.43 3.13
N GLU A 673 -8.39 -18.53 2.18
CA GLU A 673 -8.56 -18.84 0.74
C GLU A 673 -7.30 -18.49 -0.09
N ALA A 674 -6.27 -17.95 0.51
CA ALA A 674 -5.02 -17.57 -0.13
C ALA A 674 -3.85 -18.43 0.33
N ILE A 675 -2.79 -18.50 -0.47
CA ILE A 675 -1.53 -19.13 -0.06
C ILE A 675 -0.73 -18.14 0.81
N ALA A 676 -0.30 -18.59 1.98
CA ALA A 676 0.58 -17.80 2.83
C ALA A 676 1.96 -17.62 2.18
N PRO A 677 2.65 -16.49 2.40
CA PRO A 677 4.04 -16.31 2.00
C PRO A 677 4.95 -17.28 2.77
N LEU A 678 6.15 -17.54 2.23
CA LEU A 678 7.20 -18.29 2.93
C LEU A 678 7.71 -17.51 4.13
N ALA A 679 7.80 -16.19 4.00
CA ALA A 679 8.22 -15.28 5.06
C ALA A 679 7.65 -13.87 4.88
N ASP A 680 7.61 -13.09 5.97
CA ASP A 680 7.30 -11.65 6.02
C ASP A 680 8.45 -10.94 6.75
N TYR A 681 9.17 -10.05 6.05
CA TYR A 681 10.37 -9.38 6.58
C TYR A 681 10.08 -7.98 7.13
N GLY A 682 8.82 -7.56 7.15
CA GLY A 682 8.47 -6.19 7.53
C GLY A 682 8.87 -5.18 6.45
N GLY A 683 9.36 -4.01 6.89
CA GLY A 683 9.62 -2.90 5.98
C GLY A 683 10.74 -3.14 4.95
N GLY A 684 10.51 -2.71 3.73
CA GLY A 684 11.47 -2.82 2.62
C GLY A 684 10.86 -2.33 1.30
N SER A 685 11.51 -2.66 0.20
CA SER A 685 11.01 -2.46 -1.17
C SER A 685 11.68 -3.47 -2.10
N GLY A 686 11.02 -4.62 -2.29
CA GLY A 686 11.51 -5.69 -3.16
C GLY A 686 11.66 -5.21 -4.61
N CYS A 687 12.74 -5.61 -5.28
CA CYS A 687 13.07 -5.27 -6.65
C CYS A 687 13.36 -6.54 -7.48
N GLY A 688 14.45 -6.54 -8.26
CA GLY A 688 14.86 -7.64 -9.12
C GLY A 688 15.15 -8.95 -8.39
N ALA A 689 15.17 -10.05 -9.11
CA ALA A 689 15.39 -11.38 -8.56
C ALA A 689 16.09 -12.30 -9.55
N VAL A 690 17.10 -13.04 -9.12
CA VAL A 690 17.81 -14.04 -9.91
C VAL A 690 17.96 -15.33 -9.12
N TYR A 691 17.88 -16.46 -9.78
CA TYR A 691 18.22 -17.75 -9.16
C TYR A 691 19.70 -18.03 -9.39
N LEU A 692 20.46 -18.11 -8.31
CA LEU A 692 21.89 -18.38 -8.36
C LEU A 692 22.15 -19.88 -8.31
N ASP A 693 22.62 -20.45 -9.41
CA ASP A 693 23.10 -21.83 -9.49
C ASP A 693 24.31 -21.88 -10.44
N GLU A 694 25.42 -21.26 -9.97
CA GLU A 694 26.67 -21.12 -10.72
C GLU A 694 27.86 -21.66 -9.91
N PRO A 695 28.82 -22.32 -10.53
CA PRO A 695 30.00 -22.85 -9.84
C PRO A 695 30.82 -21.72 -9.19
N GLY A 696 31.48 -22.03 -8.09
CA GLY A 696 32.33 -21.10 -7.33
C GLY A 696 31.64 -20.40 -6.17
N PHE A 697 30.31 -20.32 -6.16
CA PHE A 697 29.57 -19.63 -5.11
C PHE A 697 29.38 -20.43 -3.81
N GLY A 698 29.72 -21.71 -3.79
CA GLY A 698 29.72 -22.55 -2.56
C GLY A 698 28.35 -22.57 -1.86
N ALA A 699 28.31 -22.22 -0.59
CA ALA A 699 27.07 -22.24 0.21
C ALA A 699 26.03 -21.18 -0.22
N TRP A 700 26.37 -20.27 -1.12
CA TRP A 700 25.45 -19.28 -1.68
C TRP A 700 24.69 -19.76 -2.91
N ASN A 701 25.03 -20.96 -3.39
CA ASN A 701 24.49 -21.54 -4.60
C ASN A 701 23.15 -22.25 -4.36
N ASP A 702 22.44 -22.62 -5.45
CA ASP A 702 21.12 -23.26 -5.47
C ASP A 702 20.08 -22.49 -4.63
N ALA A 703 19.98 -21.18 -4.87
CA ALA A 703 19.16 -20.28 -4.08
C ALA A 703 18.64 -19.07 -4.86
N ALA A 704 17.47 -18.58 -4.47
CA ALA A 704 17.00 -17.31 -4.96
C ALA A 704 17.77 -16.15 -4.31
N LEU A 705 18.22 -15.22 -5.13
CA LEU A 705 18.70 -13.91 -4.70
C LEU A 705 17.65 -12.86 -5.06
N THR A 706 17.37 -11.94 -4.14
CA THR A 706 16.39 -10.88 -4.34
C THR A 706 16.97 -9.53 -3.93
N ALA A 707 16.88 -8.55 -4.82
CA ALA A 707 17.23 -7.19 -4.50
C ALA A 707 16.13 -6.52 -3.65
N ASP A 708 16.54 -5.69 -2.70
CA ASP A 708 15.62 -4.87 -1.93
C ASP A 708 16.15 -3.45 -1.83
N TRP A 709 15.52 -2.55 -2.57
CA TRP A 709 15.87 -1.15 -2.70
C TRP A 709 15.79 -0.40 -1.36
N GLY A 710 14.78 -0.75 -0.52
CA GLY A 710 14.54 -0.11 0.77
C GLY A 710 15.54 -0.53 1.83
N SER A 711 15.88 -1.81 1.92
CA SER A 711 16.83 -2.34 2.90
C SER A 711 18.29 -2.35 2.42
N GLY A 712 18.54 -2.03 1.15
CA GLY A 712 19.88 -1.83 0.59
C GLY A 712 20.70 -3.11 0.50
N ALA A 713 20.13 -4.20 0.03
CA ALA A 713 20.85 -5.47 -0.10
C ALA A 713 20.34 -6.36 -1.24
N LEU A 714 21.22 -7.21 -1.75
CA LEU A 714 20.86 -8.41 -2.49
C LEU A 714 20.85 -9.58 -1.49
N TRP A 715 19.65 -10.08 -1.21
CA TRP A 715 19.37 -11.06 -0.17
C TRP A 715 19.40 -12.49 -0.73
N HIS A 716 20.04 -13.37 0.00
CA HIS A 716 20.14 -14.80 -0.29
C HIS A 716 19.12 -15.57 0.54
N HIS A 717 18.26 -16.35 -0.12
CA HIS A 717 17.19 -17.13 0.51
C HIS A 717 17.52 -18.60 0.49
N GLN A 718 17.63 -19.22 1.66
CA GLN A 718 17.77 -20.65 1.77
C GLN A 718 16.42 -21.31 2.04
N VAL A 719 15.96 -22.08 1.07
CA VAL A 719 14.71 -22.81 1.16
C VAL A 719 14.94 -24.31 1.06
N ARG A 720 14.04 -25.10 1.65
CA ARG A 720 13.97 -26.55 1.41
C ARG A 720 12.54 -26.93 1.03
N ALA A 721 12.40 -27.98 0.25
CA ALA A 721 11.11 -28.51 -0.14
C ALA A 721 10.30 -28.94 1.08
N LYS A 722 9.03 -28.52 1.14
CA LYS A 722 8.05 -28.88 2.17
C LYS A 722 6.69 -29.04 1.52
N GLY A 723 6.19 -30.27 1.50
CA GLY A 723 4.94 -30.58 0.82
C GLY A 723 4.97 -30.18 -0.65
N ALA A 724 3.96 -29.45 -1.09
CA ALA A 724 3.86 -28.93 -2.46
C ALA A 724 4.63 -27.63 -2.70
N SER A 725 5.24 -27.07 -1.67
CA SER A 725 5.96 -25.79 -1.72
C SER A 725 7.32 -25.91 -1.03
N PHE A 726 7.76 -24.82 -0.40
CA PHE A 726 9.01 -24.71 0.32
C PHE A 726 8.78 -24.10 1.70
N GLU A 727 9.78 -24.16 2.56
CA GLU A 727 9.92 -23.35 3.76
C GLU A 727 11.31 -22.73 3.78
N GLU A 728 11.43 -21.52 4.28
CA GLU A 728 12.71 -20.88 4.55
C GLU A 728 13.37 -21.52 5.75
N THR A 729 14.66 -21.89 5.63
CA THR A 729 15.36 -22.64 6.70
C THR A 729 16.05 -21.73 7.69
N ARG A 730 16.28 -20.46 7.33
CA ARG A 730 16.89 -19.42 8.16
C ARG A 730 16.55 -18.04 7.62
N GLU A 731 16.74 -17.01 8.42
CA GLU A 731 16.66 -15.62 7.98
C GLU A 731 17.59 -15.36 6.77
N PRO A 732 17.15 -14.55 5.79
CA PRO A 732 17.95 -14.27 4.61
C PRO A 732 19.23 -13.51 4.96
N GLU A 733 20.32 -13.84 4.30
CA GLU A 733 21.61 -13.18 4.47
C GLU A 733 21.93 -12.27 3.26
N PRO A 734 22.55 -11.10 3.47
CA PRO A 734 22.95 -10.25 2.35
C PRO A 734 24.24 -10.77 1.71
N LEU A 735 24.16 -11.19 0.44
CA LEU A 735 25.35 -11.49 -0.35
C LEU A 735 26.11 -10.19 -0.68
N VAL A 736 25.37 -9.14 -1.02
CA VAL A 736 25.91 -7.80 -1.27
C VAL A 736 25.00 -6.78 -0.58
N ARG A 737 25.60 -5.83 0.13
CA ARG A 737 24.94 -4.60 0.57
C ARG A 737 25.43 -3.43 -0.24
N LEU A 738 24.50 -2.62 -0.74
CA LEU A 738 24.77 -1.41 -1.49
C LEU A 738 23.54 -0.50 -1.47
N THR A 739 23.73 0.77 -1.79
CA THR A 739 22.63 1.73 -1.79
C THR A 739 21.66 1.43 -2.93
N ARG A 740 20.40 1.18 -2.58
CA ARG A 740 19.27 1.05 -3.54
C ARG A 740 19.53 0.08 -4.68
N PRO A 741 19.78 -1.20 -4.38
CA PRO A 741 19.89 -2.20 -5.43
C PRO A 741 18.58 -2.30 -6.20
N THR A 742 18.67 -2.40 -7.52
CA THR A 742 17.51 -2.54 -8.38
C THR A 742 17.36 -3.93 -8.92
N ASP A 743 18.49 -4.55 -9.33
CA ASP A 743 18.46 -5.85 -9.94
C ASP A 743 19.87 -6.52 -9.92
N GLY A 744 19.92 -7.81 -10.24
CA GLY A 744 21.16 -8.54 -10.43
C GLY A 744 20.98 -9.77 -11.32
N ASP A 745 21.99 -10.05 -12.15
CA ASP A 745 22.01 -11.24 -13.00
C ASP A 745 23.42 -11.85 -13.07
N VAL A 746 23.51 -13.12 -13.43
CA VAL A 746 24.76 -13.89 -13.45
C VAL A 746 25.05 -14.45 -14.85
N ASP A 747 26.31 -14.44 -15.27
CA ASP A 747 26.75 -15.00 -16.56
C ASP A 747 27.27 -16.44 -16.45
N GLY A 748 27.57 -17.04 -17.62
CA GLY A 748 28.12 -18.39 -17.71
C GLY A 748 29.62 -18.54 -17.32
N LEU A 749 30.21 -17.45 -16.84
CA LEU A 749 31.56 -17.38 -16.28
C LEU A 749 31.54 -17.15 -14.74
N SER A 750 30.39 -17.34 -14.10
CA SER A 750 30.19 -17.16 -12.66
C SER A 750 30.50 -15.75 -12.17
N ARG A 751 30.11 -14.74 -12.97
CA ARG A 751 30.20 -13.32 -12.59
C ARG A 751 28.80 -12.80 -12.35
N LEU A 752 28.56 -12.30 -11.12
CA LEU A 752 27.28 -11.72 -10.71
C LEU A 752 27.34 -10.20 -10.85
N TYR A 753 26.43 -9.63 -11.58
CA TYR A 753 26.28 -8.20 -11.76
C TYR A 753 25.14 -7.68 -10.87
N VAL A 754 25.34 -6.55 -10.20
CA VAL A 754 24.32 -5.93 -9.34
C VAL A 754 24.24 -4.44 -9.65
N ALA A 755 23.06 -4.00 -9.99
CA ALA A 755 22.75 -2.62 -10.32
C ALA A 755 22.28 -1.81 -9.09
N SER A 756 22.62 -0.54 -9.04
CA SER A 756 22.31 0.38 -7.94
C SER A 756 21.80 1.72 -8.46
N TRP A 757 20.82 2.28 -7.77
CA TRP A 757 20.34 3.66 -7.95
C TRP A 757 20.94 4.64 -6.92
N LYS A 758 22.20 4.48 -6.56
CA LYS A 758 22.88 5.44 -5.69
C LYS A 758 22.78 6.85 -6.26
N GLY A 759 22.28 7.81 -5.47
CA GLY A 759 22.05 9.20 -5.91
C GLY A 759 20.63 9.50 -6.39
N ALA A 760 19.77 8.50 -6.65
CA ALA A 760 18.39 8.71 -7.06
C ALA A 760 17.38 8.61 -5.90
N THR A 761 16.20 9.17 -6.15
CA THR A 761 14.95 8.86 -5.47
C THR A 761 13.99 8.16 -6.46
N PHE A 762 12.69 8.34 -6.34
CA PHE A 762 11.70 7.85 -7.32
C PHE A 762 11.63 8.70 -8.60
N ASN A 763 12.37 9.81 -8.64
CA ASN A 763 12.33 10.80 -9.72
C ASN A 763 13.73 10.99 -10.34
N TRP A 764 13.76 11.73 -11.45
CA TRP A 764 15.01 12.16 -12.08
C TRP A 764 15.79 13.12 -11.17
N GLU A 765 17.04 12.78 -10.84
CA GLU A 765 17.94 13.58 -9.99
C GLU A 765 19.21 14.01 -10.76
N GLY A 766 19.20 13.90 -12.09
CA GLY A 766 20.33 14.21 -12.96
C GLY A 766 20.97 12.98 -13.63
N PRO A 767 21.95 13.15 -14.49
CA PRO A 767 22.56 12.05 -15.26
C PRO A 767 23.51 11.15 -14.45
N ASP A 768 24.06 11.67 -13.34
CA ASP A 768 25.12 10.98 -12.58
C ASP A 768 24.53 10.07 -11.48
N VAL A 769 23.61 9.22 -11.86
CA VAL A 769 22.89 8.34 -10.94
C VAL A 769 23.16 6.88 -11.25
N GLY A 770 23.50 6.15 -10.20
CA GLY A 770 23.64 4.71 -10.25
C GLY A 770 25.04 4.24 -10.60
N TYR A 771 25.21 2.95 -10.49
CA TYR A 771 26.40 2.19 -10.91
C TYR A 771 26.05 0.71 -11.00
N ILE A 772 26.93 -0.08 -11.58
CA ILE A 772 26.85 -1.54 -11.62
C ILE A 772 28.15 -2.10 -11.04
N VAL A 773 28.06 -3.05 -10.12
CA VAL A 773 29.21 -3.83 -9.63
C VAL A 773 29.20 -5.22 -10.24
N GLN A 774 30.39 -5.79 -10.41
CA GLN A 774 30.59 -7.20 -10.72
C GLN A 774 31.21 -7.91 -9.52
N LEU A 775 30.58 -8.99 -9.10
CA LEU A 775 31.04 -9.87 -8.02
C LEU A 775 31.57 -11.18 -8.61
N ARG A 776 32.74 -11.62 -8.15
CA ARG A 776 33.37 -12.89 -8.57
C ARG A 776 33.74 -13.74 -7.33
N PRO A 777 33.56 -15.07 -7.40
CA PRO A 777 34.12 -15.96 -6.39
C PRO A 777 35.66 -15.89 -6.41
N LYS A 778 36.25 -15.64 -5.23
CA LYS A 778 37.71 -15.45 -5.11
C LYS A 778 38.47 -16.70 -5.46
N GLY A 779 39.42 -16.57 -6.36
CA GLY A 779 40.27 -17.69 -6.78
C GLY A 779 39.61 -18.71 -7.71
N TYR A 780 38.33 -18.57 -8.00
CA TYR A 780 37.64 -19.40 -8.99
C TYR A 780 38.01 -18.99 -10.42
N LYS A 781 38.35 -19.96 -11.24
CA LYS A 781 38.62 -19.77 -12.67
C LYS A 781 37.60 -20.58 -13.47
N PRO A 782 36.67 -19.93 -14.15
CA PRO A 782 35.68 -20.65 -14.94
C PRO A 782 36.34 -21.37 -16.11
N PRO A 783 35.84 -22.54 -16.51
CA PRO A 783 36.29 -23.18 -17.75
C PRO A 783 35.90 -22.31 -18.95
N PRO A 784 36.65 -22.36 -20.04
CA PRO A 784 36.32 -21.65 -21.27
C PRO A 784 34.88 -21.93 -21.71
N LEU A 785 34.24 -20.90 -22.26
CA LEU A 785 32.93 -21.08 -22.88
C LEU A 785 33.05 -21.74 -24.24
N PRO A 786 32.30 -22.80 -24.50
CA PRO A 786 32.19 -23.33 -25.84
C PRO A 786 31.35 -22.38 -26.71
N ASP A 787 31.55 -22.50 -28.03
CA ASP A 787 30.61 -21.94 -28.99
C ASP A 787 29.37 -22.86 -29.06
N PHE A 788 28.35 -22.56 -28.34
CA PHE A 788 27.13 -23.37 -28.24
C PHE A 788 26.43 -23.61 -29.58
N THR A 789 26.64 -22.73 -30.53
CA THR A 789 26.05 -22.88 -31.88
C THR A 789 26.73 -24.05 -32.68
N LYS A 790 27.97 -24.39 -32.33
CA LYS A 790 28.75 -25.46 -32.98
C LYS A 790 28.70 -26.80 -32.28
N LEU A 791 28.18 -26.85 -31.04
CA LEU A 791 28.04 -28.10 -30.29
C LEU A 791 26.98 -29.00 -30.95
N ASP A 792 27.25 -30.29 -31.04
CA ASP A 792 26.25 -31.28 -31.47
C ASP A 792 25.20 -31.53 -30.34
N GLU A 793 24.15 -32.33 -30.64
CA GLU A 793 23.07 -32.60 -29.69
C GLU A 793 23.60 -33.30 -28.42
N GLN A 794 24.52 -34.25 -28.55
CA GLN A 794 25.10 -34.96 -27.43
C GLN A 794 25.91 -34.04 -26.52
N GLN A 795 26.69 -33.15 -27.13
CA GLN A 795 27.45 -32.14 -26.41
C GLN A 795 26.54 -31.16 -25.68
N LEU A 796 25.44 -30.69 -26.31
CA LEU A 796 24.44 -29.83 -25.65
C LEU A 796 23.76 -30.54 -24.48
N LEU A 797 23.41 -31.82 -24.62
CA LEU A 797 22.84 -32.63 -23.53
C LEU A 797 23.86 -32.84 -22.38
N SER A 798 25.17 -32.86 -22.71
CA SER A 798 26.23 -32.88 -21.69
C SER A 798 26.32 -31.55 -20.93
N GLU A 799 26.20 -30.40 -21.62
CA GLU A 799 26.14 -29.09 -20.97
C GLU A 799 24.95 -28.99 -19.98
N LEU A 800 23.82 -29.63 -20.28
CA LEU A 800 22.68 -29.69 -19.33
C LEU A 800 23.04 -30.42 -18.01
N GLN A 801 24.06 -31.28 -17.99
CA GLN A 801 24.57 -31.96 -16.80
C GLN A 801 25.57 -31.05 -16.02
N GLY A 802 26.02 -29.96 -16.64
CA GLY A 802 27.03 -29.07 -16.08
C GLY A 802 26.53 -28.29 -14.86
N PRO A 803 27.44 -27.70 -14.07
CA PRO A 803 27.07 -27.03 -12.83
C PRO A 803 26.54 -25.58 -13.01
N SER A 804 26.66 -25.01 -14.20
CA SER A 804 26.25 -23.62 -14.47
C SER A 804 24.82 -23.54 -15.00
N GLN A 805 23.93 -22.87 -14.29
CA GLN A 805 22.56 -22.62 -14.73
C GLN A 805 22.51 -21.83 -16.04
N ARG A 806 23.37 -20.83 -16.19
CA ARG A 806 23.42 -20.01 -17.41
C ARG A 806 23.83 -20.82 -18.64
N ARG A 807 24.82 -21.72 -18.50
CA ARG A 807 25.21 -22.63 -19.58
C ARG A 807 24.12 -23.66 -19.88
N ARG A 808 23.44 -24.19 -18.86
CA ARG A 808 22.28 -25.08 -19.06
C ARG A 808 21.17 -24.38 -19.83
N LEU A 809 20.90 -23.12 -19.53
CA LEU A 809 19.89 -22.34 -20.25
C LEU A 809 20.29 -22.16 -21.72
N GLU A 810 21.52 -21.78 -21.97
CA GLU A 810 22.05 -21.63 -23.34
C GLU A 810 21.94 -22.95 -24.13
N ALA A 811 22.39 -24.06 -23.56
CA ALA A 811 22.29 -25.39 -24.17
C ALA A 811 20.86 -25.82 -24.45
N MET A 812 19.97 -25.59 -23.51
CA MET A 812 18.53 -25.87 -23.64
C MET A 812 17.91 -25.06 -24.79
N ARG A 813 18.23 -23.76 -24.88
CA ARG A 813 17.72 -22.91 -25.94
C ARG A 813 18.23 -23.34 -27.32
N GLN A 814 19.49 -23.80 -27.41
CA GLN A 814 20.02 -24.39 -28.63
C GLN A 814 19.26 -25.66 -29.04
N LEU A 815 18.98 -26.56 -28.08
CA LEU A 815 18.18 -27.77 -28.34
C LEU A 815 16.77 -27.41 -28.81
N GLN A 816 16.10 -26.47 -28.17
CA GLN A 816 14.73 -26.04 -28.51
C GLN A 816 14.64 -25.43 -29.93
N ARG A 817 15.68 -24.74 -30.39
CA ARG A 817 15.72 -24.11 -31.71
C ARG A 817 16.13 -25.03 -32.85
N ARG A 818 16.76 -26.18 -32.56
CA ARG A 818 17.21 -27.16 -33.59
C ARG A 818 16.12 -28.09 -34.13
N GLY A 819 14.91 -27.99 -33.57
CA GLY A 819 13.76 -28.74 -34.04
C GLY A 819 13.16 -29.67 -33.00
N ALA A 820 12.04 -30.31 -33.33
CA ALA A 820 11.18 -31.01 -32.38
C ALA A 820 11.85 -32.19 -31.63
N ASN A 821 12.76 -32.90 -32.29
CA ASN A 821 13.45 -34.06 -31.64
C ASN A 821 14.43 -33.59 -30.57
N SER A 822 15.27 -32.62 -30.88
CA SER A 822 16.23 -32.04 -29.94
C SER A 822 15.52 -31.30 -28.79
N ALA A 823 14.44 -30.56 -29.08
CA ALA A 823 13.61 -29.96 -28.09
C ALA A 823 12.98 -31.00 -27.13
N LYS A 824 12.52 -32.14 -27.66
CA LYS A 824 11.99 -33.24 -26.87
C LYS A 824 13.05 -33.86 -25.95
N ALA A 825 14.28 -34.01 -26.42
CA ALA A 825 15.40 -34.52 -25.62
C ALA A 825 15.70 -33.57 -24.43
N GLY A 826 15.74 -32.27 -24.66
CA GLY A 826 15.86 -31.26 -23.61
C GLY A 826 14.70 -31.29 -22.59
N ALA A 827 13.47 -31.36 -23.05
CA ALA A 827 12.28 -31.47 -22.19
C ALA A 827 12.29 -32.75 -21.34
N GLN A 828 12.74 -33.89 -21.88
CA GLN A 828 12.89 -35.14 -21.13
C GLN A 828 13.96 -35.02 -20.04
N TRP A 829 15.08 -34.34 -20.32
CA TRP A 829 16.10 -34.08 -19.32
C TRP A 829 15.52 -33.22 -18.17
N LEU A 830 14.78 -32.16 -18.48
CA LEU A 830 14.15 -31.26 -17.51
C LEU A 830 13.15 -32.04 -16.63
N ALA A 831 12.27 -32.81 -17.23
CA ALA A 831 11.28 -33.64 -16.51
C ALA A 831 11.98 -34.63 -15.55
N LYS A 832 13.07 -35.27 -15.98
CA LYS A 832 13.89 -36.15 -15.14
C LYS A 832 14.52 -35.41 -13.97
N SER A 833 15.08 -34.21 -14.22
CA SER A 833 15.67 -33.35 -13.18
C SER A 833 14.64 -32.95 -12.13
N GLN A 834 13.43 -32.57 -12.56
CA GLN A 834 12.32 -32.26 -11.65
C GLN A 834 11.92 -33.50 -10.82
N ALA A 835 11.73 -34.65 -11.46
CA ALA A 835 11.32 -35.88 -10.78
C ALA A 835 12.33 -36.37 -9.73
N GLN A 836 13.62 -36.05 -9.89
CA GLN A 836 14.66 -36.39 -8.91
C GLN A 836 14.65 -35.48 -7.68
N ALA A 837 14.18 -34.25 -7.82
CA ALA A 837 14.21 -33.24 -6.76
C ALA A 837 12.88 -33.02 -6.07
N ASP A 838 11.76 -33.36 -6.74
CA ASP A 838 10.44 -33.09 -6.22
C ASP A 838 10.01 -34.06 -5.11
N THR A 839 9.35 -33.54 -4.08
CA THR A 839 8.52 -34.34 -3.20
C THR A 839 7.32 -34.91 -3.99
N ALA A 840 6.66 -35.91 -3.48
CA ALA A 840 5.45 -36.47 -4.10
C ALA A 840 4.37 -35.40 -4.30
N GLN A 841 4.25 -34.46 -3.32
CA GLN A 841 3.30 -33.36 -3.36
C GLN A 841 3.68 -32.33 -4.43
N ARG A 842 4.96 -31.96 -4.57
CA ARG A 842 5.42 -31.05 -5.64
C ARG A 842 5.22 -31.66 -7.02
N ALA A 843 5.55 -32.91 -7.21
CA ALA A 843 5.28 -33.61 -8.45
C ALA A 843 3.78 -33.62 -8.79
N TRP A 844 2.92 -33.75 -7.76
CA TRP A 844 1.47 -33.67 -7.95
C TRP A 844 1.01 -32.25 -8.26
N ALA A 845 1.55 -31.25 -7.58
CA ALA A 845 1.28 -29.84 -7.87
C ALA A 845 1.58 -29.47 -9.33
N ARG A 846 2.71 -29.91 -9.88
CA ARG A 846 3.06 -29.71 -11.30
C ARG A 846 2.03 -30.35 -12.24
N ARG A 847 1.54 -31.56 -11.92
CA ARG A 847 0.48 -32.17 -12.73
C ARG A 847 -0.85 -31.43 -12.65
N LEU A 848 -1.21 -30.88 -11.48
CA LEU A 848 -2.39 -30.02 -11.33
C LEU A 848 -2.27 -28.74 -12.19
N GLU A 849 -1.11 -28.14 -12.21
CA GLU A 849 -0.81 -26.96 -13.00
C GLU A 849 -0.89 -27.26 -14.51
N GLN A 850 -0.25 -28.32 -14.96
CA GLN A 850 -0.19 -28.72 -16.37
C GLN A 850 -1.50 -29.33 -16.89
N GLY A 851 -2.38 -29.76 -16.01
CA GLY A 851 -3.59 -30.52 -16.29
C GLY A 851 -3.40 -32.02 -16.05
N CYS A 852 -4.30 -32.58 -15.25
CA CYS A 852 -4.30 -34.02 -14.95
C CYS A 852 -5.73 -34.57 -14.94
N SER A 853 -5.93 -35.86 -14.61
CA SER A 853 -7.25 -36.46 -14.58
C SER A 853 -8.11 -35.82 -13.48
N ALA A 854 -9.43 -35.75 -13.72
CA ALA A 854 -10.39 -35.25 -12.73
C ALA A 854 -10.29 -36.01 -11.39
N ASP A 855 -9.97 -37.34 -11.43
CA ASP A 855 -9.79 -38.12 -10.22
C ASP A 855 -8.57 -37.69 -9.41
N GLU A 856 -7.48 -37.31 -10.06
CA GLU A 856 -6.31 -36.74 -9.37
C GLU A 856 -6.63 -35.41 -8.72
N VAL A 857 -7.38 -34.55 -9.41
CA VAL A 857 -7.82 -33.25 -8.86
C VAL A 857 -8.70 -33.47 -7.63
N LEU A 858 -9.69 -34.36 -7.70
CA LEU A 858 -10.62 -34.63 -6.59
C LEU A 858 -9.92 -35.25 -5.38
N ARG A 859 -8.95 -36.15 -5.59
CA ARG A 859 -8.15 -36.70 -4.48
C ARG A 859 -7.32 -35.63 -3.79
N ALA A 860 -6.77 -34.66 -4.56
CA ALA A 860 -5.97 -33.55 -4.01
C ALA A 860 -6.78 -32.57 -3.15
N LEU A 861 -8.12 -32.47 -3.36
CA LEU A 861 -9.00 -31.64 -2.52
C LEU A 861 -9.02 -32.10 -1.04
N GLY A 862 -8.79 -33.38 -0.77
CA GLY A 862 -8.76 -33.95 0.58
C GLY A 862 -7.37 -34.05 1.20
N HIS A 863 -6.33 -33.67 0.49
CA HIS A 863 -4.93 -33.81 0.95
C HIS A 863 -4.62 -32.94 2.15
N GLU A 864 -3.71 -33.37 3.02
CA GLU A 864 -3.28 -32.63 4.22
C GLU A 864 -2.46 -31.36 3.89
N ASP A 865 -1.75 -31.34 2.77
CA ASP A 865 -0.97 -30.21 2.31
C ASP A 865 -1.89 -29.08 1.82
N ALA A 866 -1.79 -27.91 2.44
CA ALA A 866 -2.65 -26.76 2.17
C ALA A 866 -2.42 -26.16 0.78
N VAL A 867 -1.17 -26.15 0.29
CA VAL A 867 -0.83 -25.62 -1.04
C VAL A 867 -1.41 -26.53 -2.11
N LEU A 868 -1.26 -27.85 -1.96
CA LEU A 868 -1.83 -28.82 -2.90
C LEU A 868 -3.36 -28.75 -2.95
N ARG A 869 -4.03 -28.60 -1.77
CA ARG A 869 -5.49 -28.38 -1.74
C ARG A 869 -5.89 -27.09 -2.46
N HIS A 870 -5.17 -25.98 -2.23
CA HIS A 870 -5.45 -24.72 -2.88
C HIS A 870 -5.36 -24.86 -4.41
N MET A 871 -4.29 -25.46 -4.91
CA MET A 871 -4.13 -25.72 -6.34
C MET A 871 -5.23 -26.61 -6.89
N ALA A 872 -5.64 -27.65 -6.14
CA ALA A 872 -6.74 -28.53 -6.52
C ALA A 872 -8.08 -27.80 -6.60
N ILE A 873 -8.37 -26.88 -5.68
CA ILE A 873 -9.56 -26.02 -5.70
C ILE A 873 -9.61 -25.22 -7.01
N ARG A 874 -8.50 -24.60 -7.37
CA ARG A 874 -8.42 -23.77 -8.58
C ARG A 874 -8.43 -24.64 -9.85
N ALA A 875 -7.76 -25.79 -9.85
CA ALA A 875 -7.82 -26.76 -10.94
C ALA A 875 -9.25 -27.28 -11.16
N ALA A 876 -9.96 -27.64 -10.09
CA ALA A 876 -11.34 -28.12 -10.17
C ALA A 876 -12.29 -27.06 -10.75
N ALA A 877 -12.08 -25.80 -10.41
CA ALA A 877 -12.85 -24.68 -10.97
C ALA A 877 -12.48 -24.43 -12.45
N ARG A 878 -11.18 -24.43 -12.79
CA ARG A 878 -10.67 -24.28 -14.17
C ARG A 878 -11.23 -25.35 -15.08
N ASP A 879 -11.18 -26.60 -14.64
CA ASP A 879 -11.56 -27.77 -15.43
C ASP A 879 -13.07 -28.04 -15.45
N GLY A 880 -13.85 -27.20 -14.77
CA GLY A 880 -15.32 -27.26 -14.80
C GLY A 880 -15.91 -28.52 -14.15
N LEU A 881 -15.35 -28.98 -13.03
CA LEU A 881 -15.74 -30.25 -12.37
C LEU A 881 -16.97 -30.10 -11.46
N GLN A 882 -17.88 -29.14 -11.70
CA GLN A 882 -19.00 -28.82 -10.80
C GLN A 882 -19.88 -30.00 -10.44
N GLN A 883 -20.19 -30.87 -11.38
CA GLN A 883 -21.05 -32.05 -11.11
C GLN A 883 -20.38 -33.03 -10.15
N ARG A 884 -19.09 -33.29 -10.35
CA ARG A 884 -18.33 -34.17 -9.46
C ARG A 884 -18.12 -33.57 -8.08
N LEU A 885 -17.90 -32.23 -8.02
CA LEU A 885 -17.80 -31.50 -6.75
C LEU A 885 -19.12 -31.56 -5.95
N LEU A 886 -20.27 -31.46 -6.63
CA LEU A 886 -21.57 -31.59 -6.00
C LEU A 886 -21.78 -33.00 -5.50
N SER A 887 -21.38 -34.03 -6.27
CA SER A 887 -21.48 -35.45 -5.82
C SER A 887 -20.65 -35.74 -4.57
N LEU A 888 -19.46 -35.10 -4.42
CA LEU A 888 -18.66 -35.22 -3.18
C LEU A 888 -19.40 -34.74 -1.94
N LEU A 889 -20.36 -33.83 -2.10
CA LEU A 889 -21.18 -33.36 -0.99
C LEU A 889 -22.29 -34.38 -0.60
N ASP A 890 -22.59 -35.40 -1.44
CA ASP A 890 -23.58 -36.43 -1.16
C ASP A 890 -22.96 -37.63 -0.47
N ASP A 891 -21.66 -37.87 -0.62
CA ASP A 891 -20.94 -38.96 0.01
C ASP A 891 -20.97 -38.83 1.54
N GLY A 892 -21.21 -39.95 2.23
CA GLY A 892 -21.35 -40.02 3.69
C GLY A 892 -20.05 -39.80 4.49
N GLU A 893 -18.99 -39.25 3.86
CA GLU A 893 -17.77 -38.90 4.55
C GLU A 893 -18.00 -37.87 5.65
N SER A 894 -17.14 -37.91 6.66
CA SER A 894 -17.18 -37.00 7.82
C SER A 894 -17.47 -35.56 7.40
N ALA A 895 -18.51 -34.98 8.00
CA ALA A 895 -18.97 -33.59 7.74
C ALA A 895 -17.87 -32.53 7.89
N SER A 896 -16.71 -32.87 8.47
CA SER A 896 -15.56 -32.02 8.68
C SER A 896 -14.35 -32.36 7.78
N SER A 897 -14.55 -33.22 6.73
CA SER A 897 -13.40 -33.60 5.89
C SER A 897 -12.83 -32.42 5.12
N PRO A 898 -11.50 -32.27 4.97
CA PRO A 898 -10.87 -31.26 4.13
C PRO A 898 -11.39 -31.29 2.69
N ALA A 899 -11.77 -32.43 2.17
CA ALA A 899 -12.33 -32.59 0.82
C ALA A 899 -13.66 -31.84 0.65
N THR A 900 -14.55 -31.94 1.64
CA THR A 900 -15.86 -31.26 1.63
C THR A 900 -15.67 -29.73 1.62
N THR A 901 -14.80 -29.21 2.49
CA THR A 901 -14.47 -27.77 2.53
C THR A 901 -13.84 -27.29 1.22
N SER A 902 -12.91 -28.06 0.67
CA SER A 902 -12.24 -27.72 -0.59
C SER A 902 -13.21 -27.80 -1.78
N ALA A 903 -14.10 -28.78 -1.81
CA ALA A 903 -15.12 -28.90 -2.86
C ALA A 903 -16.09 -27.71 -2.85
N THR A 904 -16.57 -27.29 -1.67
CA THR A 904 -17.43 -26.10 -1.56
C THR A 904 -16.70 -24.81 -1.95
N ARG A 905 -15.42 -24.67 -1.62
CA ARG A 905 -14.59 -23.54 -2.09
C ARG A 905 -14.41 -23.54 -3.61
N ALA A 906 -14.19 -24.69 -4.21
CA ALA A 906 -14.12 -24.81 -5.68
C ALA A 906 -15.46 -24.45 -6.34
N LEU A 907 -16.59 -24.91 -5.78
CA LEU A 907 -17.93 -24.53 -6.24
C LEU A 907 -18.18 -23.03 -6.13
N ALA A 908 -17.69 -22.37 -5.08
CA ALA A 908 -17.81 -20.94 -4.87
C ALA A 908 -17.10 -20.09 -5.96
N LEU A 909 -16.18 -20.69 -6.72
CA LEU A 909 -15.51 -20.04 -7.86
C LEU A 909 -16.23 -20.26 -9.19
N ILE A 910 -17.29 -21.10 -9.25
CA ILE A 910 -17.96 -21.51 -10.48
C ILE A 910 -19.35 -20.87 -10.55
N HIS A 911 -19.47 -19.73 -11.21
CA HIS A 911 -20.74 -19.04 -11.41
C HIS A 911 -21.58 -19.67 -12.50
N LYS A 912 -22.25 -20.78 -12.15
CA LYS A 912 -23.18 -21.52 -13.04
C LYS A 912 -24.49 -21.82 -12.31
N PRO A 913 -25.66 -21.77 -13.02
CA PRO A 913 -26.96 -22.03 -12.42
C PRO A 913 -27.09 -23.41 -11.75
N GLU A 914 -26.47 -24.44 -12.32
CA GLU A 914 -26.47 -25.80 -11.76
C GLU A 914 -25.73 -25.91 -10.42
N VAL A 915 -24.69 -25.08 -10.21
CA VAL A 915 -23.99 -25.01 -8.90
C VAL A 915 -24.90 -24.40 -7.83
N VAL A 916 -25.56 -23.30 -8.17
CA VAL A 916 -26.51 -22.65 -7.26
C VAL A 916 -27.66 -23.59 -6.92
N SER A 917 -28.27 -24.24 -7.92
CA SER A 917 -29.32 -25.23 -7.73
C SER A 917 -28.91 -26.38 -6.81
N GLY A 918 -27.72 -26.94 -7.10
CA GLY A 918 -27.20 -28.08 -6.34
C GLY A 918 -26.86 -27.76 -4.89
N LEU A 919 -26.37 -26.54 -4.61
CA LEU A 919 -26.13 -26.08 -3.22
C LEU A 919 -27.43 -25.81 -2.47
N ILE A 920 -28.42 -25.15 -3.10
CA ILE A 920 -29.72 -24.85 -2.48
C ILE A 920 -30.46 -26.15 -2.12
N GLU A 921 -30.49 -27.11 -3.04
CA GLU A 921 -31.13 -28.39 -2.82
C GLU A 921 -30.55 -29.14 -1.60
N ARG A 922 -29.23 -29.25 -1.54
CA ARG A 922 -28.53 -29.91 -0.43
C ARG A 922 -28.68 -29.14 0.90
N LEU A 923 -28.73 -27.84 0.89
CA LEU A 923 -28.95 -27.03 2.10
C LEU A 923 -30.36 -27.24 2.69
N GLN A 924 -31.37 -27.72 1.92
CA GLN A 924 -32.71 -27.98 2.45
C GLN A 924 -32.75 -29.20 3.41
N SER A 925 -31.87 -30.19 3.20
CA SER A 925 -31.86 -31.42 3.95
C SER A 925 -30.57 -31.69 4.75
N CYS A 926 -29.50 -30.91 4.52
CA CYS A 926 -28.23 -31.11 5.23
C CYS A 926 -28.39 -30.73 6.72
N PRO A 927 -28.02 -31.60 7.65
CA PRO A 927 -28.00 -31.26 9.08
C PRO A 927 -27.04 -30.10 9.40
N ALA A 928 -27.28 -29.45 10.54
CA ALA A 928 -26.35 -28.44 11.07
C ALA A 928 -24.95 -29.05 11.28
N GLY A 929 -23.91 -28.26 10.96
CA GLY A 929 -22.53 -28.66 11.11
C GLY A 929 -21.61 -28.13 10.03
N PRO A 930 -20.31 -28.45 10.06
CA PRO A 930 -19.28 -27.84 9.20
C PRO A 930 -19.56 -27.95 7.69
N LYS A 931 -20.12 -29.05 7.23
CA LYS A 931 -20.51 -29.26 5.82
C LYS A 931 -21.57 -28.26 5.39
N ARG A 932 -22.60 -28.08 6.22
CA ARG A 932 -23.67 -27.11 5.99
C ARG A 932 -23.11 -25.68 5.99
N GLU A 933 -22.25 -25.35 6.93
CA GLU A 933 -21.58 -24.04 7.01
C GLU A 933 -20.74 -23.76 5.75
N ALA A 934 -19.97 -24.74 5.27
CA ALA A 934 -19.17 -24.59 4.06
C ALA A 934 -20.05 -24.32 2.81
N MET A 935 -21.21 -25.00 2.71
CA MET A 935 -22.17 -24.73 1.63
C MET A 935 -22.83 -23.34 1.74
N ILE A 936 -23.13 -22.90 2.97
CA ILE A 936 -23.65 -21.54 3.24
C ILE A 936 -22.62 -20.49 2.77
N ALA A 937 -21.35 -20.66 3.13
CA ALA A 937 -20.28 -19.75 2.70
C ALA A 937 -20.15 -19.70 1.17
N ALA A 938 -20.21 -20.88 0.51
CA ALA A 938 -20.16 -20.97 -0.95
C ALA A 938 -21.36 -20.27 -1.62
N LEU A 939 -22.57 -20.46 -1.08
CA LEU A 939 -23.77 -19.83 -1.62
C LEU A 939 -23.72 -18.30 -1.46
N CYS A 940 -23.24 -17.79 -0.31
CA CYS A 940 -23.04 -16.36 -0.11
C CYS A 940 -22.00 -15.78 -1.06
N ARG A 941 -20.90 -16.50 -1.32
CA ARG A 941 -19.86 -16.09 -2.27
C ARG A 941 -20.39 -15.96 -3.69
N LEU A 942 -21.27 -16.85 -4.11
CA LEU A 942 -21.88 -16.86 -5.44
C LEU A 942 -22.95 -15.80 -5.65
N HIS A 943 -23.35 -15.06 -4.62
CA HIS A 943 -24.38 -14.02 -4.77
C HIS A 943 -23.97 -12.92 -5.73
N PHE A 944 -22.69 -12.54 -5.77
CA PHE A 944 -22.12 -11.63 -6.73
C PHE A 944 -21.09 -12.34 -7.60
N LYS A 945 -20.83 -11.78 -8.76
CA LYS A 945 -19.65 -12.09 -9.58
C LYS A 945 -18.77 -10.85 -9.73
N GLU A 946 -17.52 -11.03 -10.13
CA GLU A 946 -16.64 -9.92 -10.51
C GLU A 946 -17.15 -9.24 -11.77
N GLY A 947 -17.32 -7.94 -11.75
CA GLY A 947 -17.71 -7.12 -12.90
C GLY A 947 -16.57 -6.94 -13.89
N ASN A 948 -16.92 -6.54 -15.11
CA ASN A 948 -15.94 -6.30 -16.16
C ASN A 948 -15.03 -5.12 -15.82
N TRP A 949 -13.73 -5.38 -15.80
CA TRP A 949 -12.74 -4.35 -15.56
C TRP A 949 -12.52 -3.48 -16.80
N LYS A 950 -12.54 -2.15 -16.61
CA LYS A 950 -12.35 -1.15 -17.66
C LYS A 950 -11.06 -0.36 -17.51
N GLY A 951 -10.13 -0.83 -16.68
CA GLY A 951 -8.84 -0.20 -16.43
C GLY A 951 -8.82 0.78 -15.25
N GLU A 952 -9.90 0.93 -14.50
CA GLU A 952 -9.91 1.75 -13.28
C GLU A 952 -9.02 1.13 -12.19
N SER A 953 -8.36 1.99 -11.43
CA SER A 953 -7.53 1.55 -10.31
C SER A 953 -8.41 1.27 -9.08
N TRP A 954 -8.10 0.19 -8.37
CA TRP A 954 -8.72 -0.14 -7.08
C TRP A 954 -7.93 0.41 -5.89
N GLY A 955 -6.79 1.08 -6.14
CA GLY A 955 -5.86 1.54 -5.12
C GLY A 955 -4.78 0.50 -4.80
N THR A 956 -3.86 0.88 -3.94
CA THR A 956 -2.65 0.10 -3.63
C THR A 956 -2.62 -0.44 -2.20
N ARG A 957 -3.79 -0.59 -1.56
CA ARG A 957 -3.91 -1.06 -0.18
C ARG A 957 -4.88 -2.23 -0.07
N PRO A 958 -4.65 -3.16 0.85
CA PRO A 958 -5.62 -4.20 1.19
C PRO A 958 -6.93 -3.56 1.64
N ASP A 959 -8.02 -4.19 1.28
CA ASP A 959 -9.33 -3.67 1.60
C ASP A 959 -10.29 -4.79 2.02
N THR A 960 -11.25 -4.41 2.86
CA THR A 960 -12.19 -5.33 3.50
C THR A 960 -13.59 -5.30 2.89
N ARG A 961 -13.76 -4.69 1.70
CA ARG A 961 -15.06 -4.50 1.04
C ARG A 961 -15.61 -5.74 0.35
N GLY A 962 -15.25 -6.91 0.78
CA GLY A 962 -15.69 -8.18 0.20
C GLY A 962 -14.68 -8.79 -0.78
N PRO A 963 -15.02 -9.91 -1.43
CA PRO A 963 -14.07 -10.68 -2.26
C PRO A 963 -13.86 -10.10 -3.67
N TYR A 964 -14.79 -9.29 -4.15
CA TYR A 964 -14.77 -8.75 -5.51
C TYR A 964 -14.41 -7.27 -5.54
N TYR A 965 -13.74 -6.83 -6.61
CA TYR A 965 -13.43 -5.42 -6.87
C TYR A 965 -14.67 -4.64 -7.25
N GLN A 966 -15.46 -5.20 -8.15
CA GLN A 966 -16.71 -4.66 -8.68
C GLN A 966 -17.80 -5.72 -8.57
N PRO A 967 -18.39 -5.92 -7.37
CA PRO A 967 -19.41 -6.94 -7.20
C PRO A 967 -20.65 -6.58 -8.04
N GLU A 968 -20.98 -7.41 -9.01
CA GLU A 968 -22.16 -7.27 -9.86
C GLU A 968 -23.13 -8.43 -9.63
N PRO A 969 -24.44 -8.15 -9.51
CA PRO A 969 -25.46 -9.21 -9.56
C PRO A 969 -25.43 -9.93 -10.92
N TRP A 970 -25.83 -11.20 -10.91
CA TRP A 970 -25.97 -12.01 -12.09
C TRP A 970 -27.32 -12.77 -12.10
N SER A 971 -27.60 -13.59 -13.09
CA SER A 971 -28.91 -14.25 -13.27
C SER A 971 -29.43 -15.00 -12.05
N GLU A 972 -28.53 -15.60 -11.25
CA GLU A 972 -28.89 -16.36 -10.04
C GLU A 972 -28.89 -15.52 -8.75
N SER A 973 -28.43 -14.28 -8.76
CA SER A 973 -28.41 -13.44 -7.54
C SER A 973 -29.77 -13.31 -6.86
N PRO A 974 -30.88 -13.09 -7.56
CA PRO A 974 -32.21 -13.06 -6.93
C PRO A 974 -32.59 -14.39 -6.28
N ARG A 975 -32.29 -15.51 -6.95
CA ARG A 975 -32.60 -16.86 -6.43
C ARG A 975 -31.76 -17.17 -5.18
N ILE A 976 -30.49 -16.77 -5.16
CA ILE A 976 -29.61 -16.90 -4.00
C ILE A 976 -30.16 -16.08 -2.84
N ALA A 977 -30.59 -14.81 -3.08
CA ALA A 977 -31.16 -13.96 -2.05
C ALA A 977 -32.42 -14.57 -1.40
N GLU A 978 -33.34 -15.12 -2.20
CA GLU A 978 -34.54 -15.80 -1.71
C GLU A 978 -34.20 -17.07 -0.92
N ALA A 979 -33.19 -17.85 -1.38
CA ALA A 979 -32.73 -19.03 -0.66
C ALA A 979 -32.11 -18.68 0.69
N ILE A 980 -31.26 -17.63 0.74
CA ILE A 980 -30.69 -17.10 1.99
C ILE A 980 -31.81 -16.72 2.96
N LYS A 981 -32.81 -15.98 2.51
CA LYS A 981 -33.95 -15.57 3.32
C LYS A 981 -34.71 -16.77 3.89
N ALA A 982 -35.04 -17.74 3.05
CA ALA A 982 -35.79 -18.92 3.44
C ALA A 982 -35.04 -19.84 4.42
N LEU A 983 -33.73 -20.01 4.23
CA LEU A 983 -32.87 -20.83 5.08
C LEU A 983 -32.59 -20.14 6.41
N LEU A 984 -32.27 -18.84 6.40
CA LEU A 984 -32.02 -18.04 7.60
C LEU A 984 -33.26 -17.98 8.52
N ALA A 985 -34.47 -17.95 7.96
CA ALA A 985 -35.72 -17.96 8.73
C ALA A 985 -35.88 -19.23 9.57
N LYS A 986 -35.31 -20.35 9.12
CA LYS A 986 -35.38 -21.67 9.79
C LYS A 986 -34.16 -21.96 10.67
N ALA A 987 -33.10 -21.16 10.58
CA ALA A 987 -31.84 -21.38 11.28
C ALA A 987 -32.00 -21.24 12.80
N ASP A 988 -31.31 -22.08 13.57
CA ASP A 988 -31.11 -21.86 15.00
C ASP A 988 -30.19 -20.65 15.27
N ALA A 989 -29.90 -20.33 16.52
CA ALA A 989 -29.11 -19.18 16.91
C ALA A 989 -27.68 -19.24 16.36
N ASN A 990 -27.03 -20.40 16.43
CA ASN A 990 -25.64 -20.59 15.98
C ASN A 990 -25.53 -20.51 14.45
N GLU A 991 -26.42 -21.19 13.73
CA GLU A 991 -26.46 -21.14 12.28
C GLU A 991 -26.83 -19.74 11.76
N ALA A 992 -27.76 -19.04 12.45
CA ALA A 992 -28.12 -17.68 12.09
C ALA A 992 -26.93 -16.72 12.26
N ALA A 993 -26.13 -16.86 13.32
CA ALA A 993 -24.92 -16.08 13.52
C ALA A 993 -23.90 -16.34 12.40
N PHE A 994 -23.76 -17.60 11.95
CA PHE A 994 -22.92 -17.96 10.81
C PHE A 994 -23.40 -17.31 9.51
N TRP A 995 -24.69 -17.42 9.20
CA TRP A 995 -25.30 -16.77 8.03
C TRP A 995 -25.02 -15.26 8.02
N VAL A 996 -25.24 -14.60 9.14
CA VAL A 996 -25.02 -13.16 9.26
C VAL A 996 -23.56 -12.81 9.00
N ARG A 997 -22.62 -13.58 9.53
CA ARG A 997 -21.19 -13.38 9.28
C ARG A 997 -20.87 -13.50 7.79
N GLU A 998 -21.36 -14.52 7.11
CA GLU A 998 -21.09 -14.73 5.69
C GLU A 998 -21.81 -13.71 4.78
N ILE A 999 -23.04 -13.31 5.12
CA ILE A 999 -23.77 -12.23 4.46
C ILE A 999 -22.96 -10.92 4.53
N ASN A 1000 -22.49 -10.56 5.72
CA ASN A 1000 -21.68 -9.34 5.93
C ASN A 1000 -20.33 -9.43 5.22
N ARG A 1001 -19.63 -10.56 5.33
CA ARG A 1001 -18.33 -10.80 4.71
C ARG A 1001 -18.38 -10.66 3.19
N ASN A 1002 -19.47 -11.13 2.57
CA ASN A 1002 -19.71 -11.04 1.12
C ASN A 1002 -20.49 -9.78 0.71
N ARG A 1003 -20.80 -8.86 1.64
CA ARG A 1003 -21.48 -7.58 1.38
C ARG A 1003 -22.88 -7.71 0.77
N ILE A 1004 -23.57 -8.79 1.09
CA ILE A 1004 -24.96 -9.02 0.66
C ILE A 1004 -25.90 -8.11 1.48
N GLN A 1005 -26.80 -7.39 0.81
CA GLN A 1005 -27.81 -6.59 1.47
C GLN A 1005 -29.01 -7.49 1.84
N SER A 1006 -29.34 -7.61 3.13
CA SER A 1006 -30.45 -8.43 3.62
C SER A 1006 -31.11 -7.78 4.83
N SER A 1007 -32.34 -7.32 4.64
CA SER A 1007 -33.19 -6.81 5.73
C SER A 1007 -33.60 -7.93 6.70
N GLU A 1008 -33.73 -9.14 6.18
CA GLU A 1008 -34.10 -10.35 6.97
C GLU A 1008 -32.97 -10.74 7.91
N ALA A 1009 -31.71 -10.64 7.48
CA ALA A 1009 -30.57 -10.89 8.35
C ALA A 1009 -30.56 -9.93 9.54
N GLN A 1010 -30.88 -8.64 9.33
CA GLN A 1010 -31.00 -7.65 10.37
C GLN A 1010 -32.14 -7.97 11.33
N GLY A 1011 -33.32 -8.30 10.79
CA GLY A 1011 -34.50 -8.68 11.58
C GLY A 1011 -34.29 -9.96 12.41
N ARG A 1012 -33.57 -10.94 11.86
CA ARG A 1012 -33.28 -12.20 12.55
C ARG A 1012 -32.28 -12.03 13.69
N ILE A 1013 -31.27 -11.20 13.53
CA ILE A 1013 -30.35 -10.82 14.63
C ILE A 1013 -31.12 -10.22 15.79
N LEU A 1014 -31.99 -9.26 15.49
CA LEU A 1014 -32.83 -8.61 16.50
C LEU A 1014 -33.75 -9.60 17.22
N ALA A 1015 -34.34 -10.53 16.47
CA ALA A 1015 -35.25 -11.55 17.04
C ALA A 1015 -34.51 -12.59 17.88
N LEU A 1016 -33.25 -12.91 17.59
CA LEU A 1016 -32.41 -13.81 18.40
C LEU A 1016 -31.91 -13.10 19.65
N ALA A 1017 -31.46 -11.86 19.52
CA ALA A 1017 -30.99 -11.03 20.64
C ALA A 1017 -32.11 -10.66 21.63
N SER A 1018 -33.39 -10.80 21.24
CA SER A 1018 -34.57 -10.56 22.15
C SER A 1018 -35.05 -11.79 22.89
N LYS A 1019 -34.49 -12.97 22.60
CA LYS A 1019 -34.87 -14.26 23.24
C LYS A 1019 -33.91 -14.72 24.33
N ASP A 1020 -32.72 -14.15 24.36
CA ASP A 1020 -31.74 -14.25 25.43
C ASP A 1020 -31.85 -13.05 26.39
#